data_6b3bec1c8fdf6b157a2de532e39c6c2f
#
_entry.id   6b3bec1c8fdf6b157a2de532e39c6c2f
#
_cell.length_a   1.000
_cell.length_b   1.000
_cell.length_c   1.000
_cell.angle_alpha   90.00
_cell.angle_beta   90.00
_cell.angle_gamma   90.00
#
_symmetry.space_group_name_H-M   'P 1'
#
loop_
_entity.id
_entity.type
_entity.pdbx_description
1 polymer ?
#
loop_
_entity_poly.entity_id
_entity_poly.type
_entity_poly.pdbx_seq_one_letter_code
_entity_poly.pdbx_strand_id
1 'polypeptide(L)'
;MPPASQQYIKSELLPCIGATNKAIRSTVGTVISVLFQIVRVAGWIDLFQALHQCLDSNDLDHMEGAMDAIYKICEDVPEELDVDVPGLPERPINVFMPRILQFFQSTHASLRKLALGCVNQYIVVMPAALYMSMDQYLQGLFNLAKDSSADVRKLVCSAWVQLIEVRPSILEPHLKNVTELMLQANKDSDDEVALEACEFWSAYCDVSMPPEGLREFLPRLIPTLLSNMVYSDDDESLADAEEDESFPDRDQDLKPRFHASRLHGSETGEDDDDDDAVNVWNLRKCSAAGLDVLSNVFGDDILPTLMPLIQQNLARTDDDAWKEREAAVLSIGAIAEGCITGLYPHLPQIVAFLIPLLDDKFPLIRSITCWTLSRYSKFIVQSLEHPNGREQFDKILLGLLTRILDTNKKVQEAACSAFATLEEEAAEELVPHLGIILQHLMCAYGKYQRRNLRILYDALGTLADAVGAELNQAKYLDIFMPPLITKWQQLANSDKDLFPLLECFTSIAQALGPGFSQFAEPVFQRCINLIQSQHLAKVDPAAAGALYDKEFIVCALDLLSGLAEGLGPGIESLVAQSSLRDILLQCCMDEAADVRQSALALLGDLSRVCPIHLHPRLQEFLNVAAKQLNPQCVKEAVSVANNACWAIGELAIKIGKEISPVVITVVSCLVPILKSPEGLNKSLLENSAITLGRLCWVCPDIVAPHMDHFMQAWCNALCMIRDDFEKEDAFHGLCAMVAANPTGAVGSLVYICQACASWNEIKSEGLQNEVCQILNGYKQMLGSGGWEQCMSTLEPAVVQRLGRYGV
;
A
#
# COMPACT_ATOMS: atom_id res chain seq x y z
N MET A 1 -1.54 -42.73 5.15
CA MET A 1 -1.57 -43.62 6.36
C MET A 1 -2.77 -44.54 6.25
N PRO A 2 -2.64 -45.86 6.56
CA PRO A 2 -3.74 -46.80 6.51
C PRO A 2 -4.88 -46.42 7.47
N PRO A 3 -6.16 -46.66 7.14
CA PRO A 3 -7.31 -46.31 7.99
C PRO A 3 -7.25 -46.86 9.42
N ALA A 4 -6.75 -48.09 9.59
CA ALA A 4 -6.60 -48.71 10.92
C ALA A 4 -5.58 -47.94 11.79
N SER A 5 -4.49 -47.49 11.22
CA SER A 5 -3.49 -46.66 11.93
C SER A 5 -4.03 -45.29 12.29
N GLN A 6 -4.82 -44.68 11.41
CA GLN A 6 -5.50 -43.41 11.72
C GLN A 6 -6.46 -43.57 12.90
N GLN A 7 -7.28 -44.62 12.89
CA GLN A 7 -8.23 -44.88 13.95
C GLN A 7 -7.54 -45.19 15.29
N TYR A 8 -6.42 -45.89 15.24
CA TYR A 8 -5.61 -46.16 16.43
C TYR A 8 -5.06 -44.86 17.05
N ILE A 9 -4.47 -43.99 16.23
CA ILE A 9 -3.95 -42.69 16.71
C ILE A 9 -5.08 -41.84 17.31
N LYS A 10 -6.22 -41.73 16.65
CA LYS A 10 -7.39 -41.01 17.14
C LYS A 10 -7.86 -41.53 18.51
N SER A 11 -7.93 -42.84 18.68
CA SER A 11 -8.37 -43.45 19.95
C SER A 11 -7.36 -43.26 21.08
N GLU A 12 -6.07 -43.29 20.81
CA GLU A 12 -5.02 -43.11 21.82
C GLU A 12 -4.84 -41.66 22.26
N LEU A 13 -5.22 -40.70 21.43
CA LEU A 13 -5.16 -39.25 21.77
C LEU A 13 -6.25 -38.83 22.77
N LEU A 14 -7.45 -39.42 22.69
CA LEU A 14 -8.60 -39.04 23.51
C LEU A 14 -8.34 -39.13 25.02
N PRO A 15 -7.74 -40.22 25.56
CA PRO A 15 -7.40 -40.28 26.99
C PRO A 15 -6.34 -39.27 27.43
N CYS A 16 -5.54 -38.74 26.49
CA CYS A 16 -4.45 -37.83 26.79
C CYS A 16 -4.91 -36.35 26.87
N ILE A 17 -6.17 -36.05 26.53
CA ILE A 17 -6.72 -34.71 26.63
C ILE A 17 -6.58 -34.14 28.04
N GLY A 18 -6.85 -34.95 29.07
CA GLY A 18 -6.76 -34.57 30.46
C GLY A 18 -5.43 -34.96 31.14
N ALA A 19 -4.34 -35.08 30.41
CA ALA A 19 -3.02 -35.36 30.97
C ALA A 19 -2.63 -34.41 32.09
N THR A 20 -2.01 -34.88 33.16
CA THR A 20 -1.62 -34.05 34.30
C THR A 20 -0.53 -33.01 33.96
N ASN A 21 0.34 -33.38 33.01
CA ASN A 21 1.38 -32.43 32.52
C ASN A 21 0.81 -31.46 31.50
N LYS A 22 0.91 -30.18 31.79
CA LYS A 22 0.42 -29.08 30.93
C LYS A 22 1.03 -29.07 29.52
N ALA A 23 2.33 -29.34 29.39
CA ALA A 23 3.00 -29.40 28.08
C ALA A 23 2.45 -30.54 27.22
N ILE A 24 2.16 -31.71 27.84
CA ILE A 24 1.54 -32.83 27.15
C ILE A 24 0.12 -32.48 26.71
N ARG A 25 -0.70 -31.88 27.60
CA ARG A 25 -2.06 -31.42 27.22
C ARG A 25 -2.04 -30.46 26.02
N SER A 26 -1.16 -29.50 26.06
CA SER A 26 -1.05 -28.53 24.98
C SER A 26 -0.58 -29.16 23.66
N THR A 27 0.37 -30.08 23.72
CA THR A 27 0.83 -30.81 22.53
C THR A 27 -0.29 -31.73 21.96
N VAL A 28 -1.03 -32.40 22.84
CA VAL A 28 -2.20 -33.20 22.45
C VAL A 28 -3.25 -32.33 21.76
N GLY A 29 -3.56 -31.15 22.32
CA GLY A 29 -4.46 -30.18 21.69
C GLY A 29 -4.02 -29.77 20.29
N THR A 30 -2.73 -29.49 20.10
CA THR A 30 -2.18 -29.16 18.78
C THR A 30 -2.31 -30.34 17.80
N VAL A 31 -1.98 -31.56 18.23
CA VAL A 31 -2.11 -32.76 17.38
C VAL A 31 -3.59 -33.00 17.02
N ILE A 32 -4.50 -32.80 17.96
CA ILE A 32 -5.96 -32.91 17.72
C ILE A 32 -6.38 -31.88 16.66
N SER A 33 -5.98 -30.63 16.78
CA SER A 33 -6.34 -29.58 15.80
C SER A 33 -5.84 -29.91 14.40
N VAL A 34 -4.58 -30.29 14.27
CA VAL A 34 -3.97 -30.65 12.97
C VAL A 34 -4.69 -31.88 12.34
N LEU A 35 -4.99 -32.87 13.12
CA LEU A 35 -5.74 -34.03 12.61
C LEU A 35 -7.17 -33.66 12.22
N PHE A 36 -7.80 -32.82 13.02
CA PHE A 36 -9.17 -32.36 12.78
C PHE A 36 -9.28 -31.54 11.47
N GLN A 37 -8.31 -30.71 11.14
CA GLN A 37 -8.24 -30.01 9.85
C GLN A 37 -8.29 -30.96 8.65
N ILE A 38 -7.70 -32.17 8.80
CA ILE A 38 -7.64 -33.16 7.73
C ILE A 38 -8.93 -33.97 7.66
N VAL A 39 -9.40 -34.50 8.82
CA VAL A 39 -10.50 -35.48 8.85
C VAL A 39 -11.88 -34.83 8.97
N ARG A 40 -11.95 -33.62 9.39
CA ARG A 40 -13.16 -32.83 9.63
C ARG A 40 -14.08 -33.48 10.68
N VAL A 41 -15.24 -32.84 10.93
CA VAL A 41 -16.22 -33.33 11.93
C VAL A 41 -16.69 -34.75 11.63
N ALA A 42 -17.08 -35.02 10.39
CA ALA A 42 -17.58 -36.34 9.99
C ALA A 42 -16.56 -37.48 10.15
N GLY A 43 -15.28 -37.17 10.08
CA GLY A 43 -14.21 -38.14 10.21
C GLY A 43 -13.79 -38.44 11.65
N TRP A 44 -14.31 -37.68 12.66
CA TRP A 44 -13.90 -37.91 14.06
C TRP A 44 -15.00 -37.49 15.07
N ILE A 45 -16.15 -38.10 14.98
CA ILE A 45 -17.31 -37.84 15.87
C ILE A 45 -17.00 -38.11 17.35
N ASP A 46 -16.24 -39.14 17.64
CA ASP A 46 -15.87 -39.55 19.02
C ASP A 46 -15.07 -38.44 19.74
N LEU A 47 -14.39 -37.56 19.01
CA LEU A 47 -13.68 -36.45 19.60
C LEU A 47 -14.64 -35.51 20.37
N PHE A 48 -15.80 -35.24 19.82
CA PHE A 48 -16.75 -34.31 20.44
C PHE A 48 -17.35 -34.87 21.72
N GLN A 49 -17.58 -36.16 21.75
CA GLN A 49 -17.99 -36.85 22.99
C GLN A 49 -16.91 -36.75 24.05
N ALA A 50 -15.66 -37.03 23.70
CA ALA A 50 -14.53 -36.97 24.63
C ALA A 50 -14.31 -35.56 25.17
N LEU A 51 -14.35 -34.55 24.29
CA LEU A 51 -14.24 -33.13 24.69
C LEU A 51 -15.37 -32.75 25.64
N HIS A 52 -16.59 -33.13 25.33
CA HIS A 52 -17.74 -32.80 26.19
C HIS A 52 -17.62 -33.46 27.56
N GLN A 53 -17.23 -34.71 27.64
CA GLN A 53 -16.99 -35.42 28.90
C GLN A 53 -15.88 -34.74 29.73
N CYS A 54 -14.80 -34.30 29.08
CA CYS A 54 -13.73 -33.58 29.77
C CYS A 54 -14.20 -32.23 30.32
N LEU A 55 -15.03 -31.52 29.60
CA LEU A 55 -15.58 -30.22 30.05
C LEU A 55 -16.51 -30.41 31.28
N ASP A 56 -17.22 -31.50 31.39
CA ASP A 56 -18.15 -31.79 32.46
C ASP A 56 -17.52 -32.56 33.65
N SER A 57 -16.24 -32.89 33.56
CA SER A 57 -15.55 -33.75 34.53
C SER A 57 -15.32 -33.11 35.91
N ASN A 58 -15.42 -31.79 36.06
CA ASN A 58 -14.98 -31.00 37.22
C ASN A 58 -13.50 -31.21 37.62
N ASP A 59 -12.70 -31.82 36.78
CA ASP A 59 -11.26 -31.93 36.90
C ASP A 59 -10.59 -30.85 36.08
N LEU A 60 -9.74 -30.02 36.71
CA LEU A 60 -9.10 -28.89 36.06
C LEU A 60 -8.26 -29.28 34.85
N ASP A 61 -7.49 -30.36 34.98
CA ASP A 61 -6.62 -30.84 33.90
C ASP A 61 -7.42 -31.27 32.66
N HIS A 62 -8.55 -31.95 32.88
CA HIS A 62 -9.47 -32.35 31.83
C HIS A 62 -10.18 -31.18 31.19
N MET A 63 -10.65 -30.21 31.98
CA MET A 63 -11.30 -29.02 31.48
C MET A 63 -10.33 -28.12 30.67
N GLU A 64 -9.12 -27.91 31.19
CA GLU A 64 -8.09 -27.16 30.48
C GLU A 64 -7.65 -27.82 29.17
N GLY A 65 -7.44 -29.13 29.20
CA GLY A 65 -7.04 -29.89 28.00
C GLY A 65 -8.11 -29.84 26.91
N ALA A 66 -9.38 -30.01 27.28
CA ALA A 66 -10.50 -29.91 26.35
C ALA A 66 -10.67 -28.48 25.80
N MET A 67 -10.59 -27.46 26.66
CA MET A 67 -10.68 -26.07 26.23
C MET A 67 -9.51 -25.66 25.33
N ASP A 68 -8.28 -26.12 25.59
CA ASP A 68 -7.13 -25.87 24.76
C ASP A 68 -7.28 -26.47 23.35
N ALA A 69 -7.78 -27.73 23.31
CA ALA A 69 -8.06 -28.39 22.03
C ALA A 69 -9.17 -27.67 21.24
N ILE A 70 -10.26 -27.29 21.90
CA ILE A 70 -11.36 -26.53 21.28
C ILE A 70 -10.86 -25.17 20.80
N TYR A 71 -10.08 -24.45 21.61
CA TYR A 71 -9.50 -23.16 21.24
C TYR A 71 -8.67 -23.27 19.95
N LYS A 72 -7.78 -24.25 19.87
CA LYS A 72 -6.94 -24.45 18.68
C LYS A 72 -7.76 -24.81 17.44
N ILE A 73 -8.81 -25.63 17.60
CA ILE A 73 -9.74 -25.91 16.49
C ILE A 73 -10.47 -24.62 16.05
N CYS A 74 -10.93 -23.82 17.01
CA CYS A 74 -11.59 -22.53 16.71
C CYS A 74 -10.66 -21.51 16.03
N GLU A 75 -9.37 -21.54 16.39
CA GLU A 75 -8.34 -20.67 15.79
C GLU A 75 -8.05 -21.10 14.35
N ASP A 76 -7.90 -22.41 14.10
CA ASP A 76 -7.50 -22.93 12.80
C ASP A 76 -8.66 -23.06 11.80
N VAL A 77 -9.82 -23.55 12.22
CA VAL A 77 -10.97 -23.86 11.35
C VAL A 77 -12.32 -23.63 12.07
N PRO A 78 -12.63 -22.41 12.48
CA PRO A 78 -13.83 -22.12 13.28
C PRO A 78 -15.12 -22.52 12.57
N GLU A 79 -15.20 -22.38 11.26
CA GLU A 79 -16.38 -22.72 10.45
C GLU A 79 -16.74 -24.21 10.48
N GLU A 80 -15.77 -25.08 10.70
CA GLU A 80 -16.00 -26.52 10.72
C GLU A 80 -16.83 -27.00 11.92
N LEU A 81 -16.87 -26.23 13.00
CA LEU A 81 -17.74 -26.52 14.14
C LEU A 81 -19.18 -26.01 13.94
N ASP A 82 -19.41 -25.17 12.96
CA ASP A 82 -20.73 -24.59 12.63
C ASP A 82 -21.37 -25.23 11.38
N VAL A 83 -21.23 -26.54 11.24
CA VAL A 83 -21.79 -27.31 10.12
C VAL A 83 -22.72 -28.41 10.62
N ASP A 84 -23.73 -28.73 9.81
CA ASP A 84 -24.61 -29.85 10.05
C ASP A 84 -23.90 -31.15 9.61
N VAL A 85 -23.80 -32.11 10.51
CA VAL A 85 -23.09 -33.37 10.25
C VAL A 85 -24.02 -34.55 10.46
N PRO A 86 -24.11 -35.50 9.50
CA PRO A 86 -24.85 -36.71 9.67
C PRO A 86 -24.34 -37.52 10.88
N GLY A 87 -25.21 -37.90 11.78
CA GLY A 87 -24.90 -38.63 12.99
C GLY A 87 -24.77 -37.77 14.26
N LEU A 88 -24.81 -36.43 14.12
CA LEU A 88 -24.93 -35.53 15.25
C LEU A 88 -26.32 -34.84 15.24
N PRO A 89 -27.00 -34.74 16.41
CA PRO A 89 -28.30 -34.10 16.52
C PRO A 89 -28.25 -32.60 16.32
N GLU A 90 -27.11 -31.95 16.62
CA GLU A 90 -26.87 -30.52 16.53
C GLU A 90 -25.46 -30.23 16.02
N ARG A 91 -25.25 -29.01 15.54
CA ARG A 91 -23.90 -28.53 15.17
C ARG A 91 -23.00 -28.57 16.40
N PRO A 92 -21.73 -28.91 16.28
CA PRO A 92 -20.82 -28.97 17.43
C PRO A 92 -20.77 -27.67 18.23
N ILE A 93 -20.75 -26.50 17.56
CA ILE A 93 -20.71 -25.22 18.24
C ILE A 93 -21.95 -24.93 19.09
N ASN A 94 -23.13 -25.45 18.69
CA ASN A 94 -24.36 -25.26 19.47
C ASN A 94 -24.28 -25.99 20.81
N VAL A 95 -23.56 -27.09 20.87
CA VAL A 95 -23.36 -27.87 22.10
C VAL A 95 -22.28 -27.24 22.99
N PHE A 96 -21.20 -26.78 22.38
CA PHE A 96 -20.07 -26.22 23.13
C PHE A 96 -20.29 -24.78 23.60
N MET A 97 -20.94 -23.93 22.83
CA MET A 97 -21.08 -22.49 23.12
C MET A 97 -21.64 -22.19 24.49
N PRO A 98 -22.75 -22.82 24.95
CA PRO A 98 -23.27 -22.57 26.28
C PRO A 98 -22.28 -22.91 27.40
N ARG A 99 -21.54 -24.01 27.22
CA ARG A 99 -20.56 -24.46 28.22
C ARG A 99 -19.33 -23.54 28.24
N ILE A 100 -18.86 -23.12 27.08
CA ILE A 100 -17.76 -22.18 26.95
C ILE A 100 -18.11 -20.85 27.64
N LEU A 101 -19.31 -20.32 27.43
CA LEU A 101 -19.77 -19.09 28.09
C LEU A 101 -19.85 -19.23 29.61
N GLN A 102 -20.15 -20.41 30.13
CA GLN A 102 -20.13 -20.68 31.59
C GLN A 102 -18.72 -20.56 32.17
N PHE A 103 -17.68 -20.90 31.42
CA PHE A 103 -16.28 -20.75 31.84
C PHE A 103 -15.81 -19.31 32.02
N PHE A 104 -16.54 -18.33 31.52
CA PHE A 104 -16.28 -16.91 31.82
C PHE A 104 -16.35 -16.60 33.31
N GLN A 105 -17.10 -17.39 34.07
CA GLN A 105 -17.23 -17.27 35.52
C GLN A 105 -16.36 -18.28 36.29
N SER A 106 -15.48 -18.99 35.61
CA SER A 106 -14.57 -19.94 36.27
C SER A 106 -13.65 -19.25 37.28
N THR A 107 -13.31 -19.92 38.35
CA THR A 107 -12.31 -19.47 39.32
C THR A 107 -10.89 -19.53 38.78
N HIS A 108 -10.66 -20.27 37.68
CA HIS A 108 -9.37 -20.47 37.06
C HIS A 108 -9.18 -19.53 35.86
N ALA A 109 -8.17 -18.66 35.95
CA ALA A 109 -7.87 -17.70 34.88
C ALA A 109 -7.56 -18.37 33.53
N SER A 110 -6.92 -19.54 33.54
CA SER A 110 -6.64 -20.32 32.32
C SER A 110 -7.91 -20.70 31.58
N LEU A 111 -8.95 -21.12 32.29
CA LEU A 111 -10.23 -21.46 31.66
C LEU A 111 -10.97 -20.22 31.13
N ARG A 112 -10.94 -19.12 31.89
CA ARG A 112 -11.52 -17.84 31.41
C ARG A 112 -10.84 -17.36 30.13
N LYS A 113 -9.49 -17.42 30.09
CA LYS A 113 -8.69 -17.05 28.90
C LYS A 113 -9.05 -17.92 27.70
N LEU A 114 -9.01 -19.24 27.84
CA LEU A 114 -9.31 -20.17 26.74
C LEU A 114 -10.75 -20.02 26.25
N ALA A 115 -11.71 -19.90 27.16
CA ALA A 115 -13.11 -19.73 26.80
C ALA A 115 -13.36 -18.43 26.04
N LEU A 116 -12.81 -17.32 26.51
CA LEU A 116 -12.94 -16.03 25.86
C LEU A 116 -12.25 -16.05 24.48
N GLY A 117 -11.07 -16.62 24.38
CA GLY A 117 -10.36 -16.80 23.10
C GLY A 117 -11.17 -17.60 22.10
N CYS A 118 -11.82 -18.70 22.52
CA CYS A 118 -12.73 -19.48 21.66
C CYS A 118 -13.86 -18.62 21.10
N VAL A 119 -14.58 -17.89 21.97
CA VAL A 119 -15.74 -17.11 21.54
C VAL A 119 -15.32 -15.98 20.61
N ASN A 120 -14.18 -15.34 20.87
CA ASN A 120 -13.67 -14.25 20.03
C ASN A 120 -13.41 -14.70 18.58
N GLN A 121 -13.04 -15.94 18.34
CA GLN A 121 -12.85 -16.47 16.97
C GLN A 121 -14.17 -16.49 16.16
N TYR A 122 -15.31 -16.45 16.84
CA TYR A 122 -16.62 -16.50 16.20
C TYR A 122 -17.27 -15.14 15.97
N ILE A 123 -16.64 -14.04 16.36
CA ILE A 123 -17.19 -12.69 16.15
C ILE A 123 -17.40 -12.39 14.67
N VAL A 124 -16.46 -12.78 13.82
CA VAL A 124 -16.53 -12.59 12.36
C VAL A 124 -17.59 -13.51 11.73
N VAL A 125 -17.53 -14.80 12.06
CA VAL A 125 -18.41 -15.84 11.51
C VAL A 125 -19.85 -15.68 12.02
N MET A 126 -20.01 -15.30 13.27
CA MET A 126 -21.28 -15.08 13.98
C MET A 126 -22.27 -16.26 13.82
N PRO A 127 -21.93 -17.46 14.33
CA PRO A 127 -22.85 -18.58 14.31
C PRO A 127 -24.14 -18.29 15.10
N ALA A 128 -25.22 -18.97 14.75
CA ALA A 128 -26.50 -18.78 15.42
C ALA A 128 -26.41 -18.98 16.95
N ALA A 129 -25.57 -19.93 17.42
CA ALA A 129 -25.33 -20.17 18.82
C ALA A 129 -24.77 -18.94 19.56
N LEU A 130 -23.85 -18.21 18.95
CA LEU A 130 -23.31 -16.96 19.53
C LEU A 130 -24.32 -15.83 19.40
N TYR A 131 -24.95 -15.68 18.26
CA TYR A 131 -25.95 -14.63 18.04
C TYR A 131 -27.10 -14.70 19.05
N MET A 132 -27.61 -15.88 19.31
CA MET A 132 -28.67 -16.13 20.29
C MET A 132 -28.21 -15.95 21.72
N SER A 133 -26.91 -16.07 21.99
CA SER A 133 -26.31 -15.89 23.34
C SER A 133 -25.59 -14.54 23.48
N MET A 134 -25.84 -13.59 22.57
CA MET A 134 -25.10 -12.33 22.52
C MET A 134 -25.20 -11.53 23.81
N ASP A 135 -26.38 -11.46 24.44
CA ASP A 135 -26.56 -10.75 25.71
C ASP A 135 -25.68 -11.35 26.81
N GLN A 136 -25.61 -12.69 26.87
CA GLN A 136 -24.75 -13.38 27.83
C GLN A 136 -23.27 -13.13 27.55
N TYR A 137 -22.89 -13.15 26.29
CA TYR A 137 -21.51 -12.84 25.88
C TYR A 137 -21.10 -11.43 26.25
N LEU A 138 -21.91 -10.43 25.91
CA LEU A 138 -21.63 -9.03 26.23
C LEU A 138 -21.56 -8.79 27.72
N GLN A 139 -22.50 -9.40 28.50
CA GLN A 139 -22.45 -9.32 29.97
C GLN A 139 -21.18 -9.95 30.53
N GLY A 140 -20.75 -11.06 29.94
CA GLY A 140 -19.49 -11.72 30.28
C GLY A 140 -18.28 -10.81 30.02
N LEU A 141 -18.23 -10.13 28.87
CA LEU A 141 -17.18 -9.16 28.57
C LEU A 141 -17.14 -8.00 29.57
N PHE A 142 -18.29 -7.44 29.93
CA PHE A 142 -18.36 -6.39 30.97
C PHE A 142 -17.84 -6.87 32.33
N ASN A 143 -18.16 -8.09 32.72
CA ASN A 143 -17.70 -8.67 33.97
C ASN A 143 -16.20 -8.96 33.99
N LEU A 144 -15.63 -9.38 32.83
CA LEU A 144 -14.22 -9.71 32.66
C LEU A 144 -13.32 -8.49 32.38
N ALA A 145 -13.89 -7.32 32.17
CA ALA A 145 -13.13 -6.10 31.85
C ALA A 145 -12.11 -5.71 32.92
N LYS A 146 -12.34 -6.12 34.19
CA LYS A 146 -11.45 -5.89 35.33
C LYS A 146 -10.89 -7.20 35.90
N ASP A 147 -10.73 -8.18 35.06
CA ASP A 147 -10.18 -9.49 35.49
C ASP A 147 -8.77 -9.33 36.09
N SER A 148 -8.43 -10.16 37.03
CA SER A 148 -7.10 -10.19 37.65
C SER A 148 -5.98 -10.59 36.68
N SER A 149 -6.31 -11.34 35.63
CA SER A 149 -5.38 -11.77 34.59
C SER A 149 -5.29 -10.74 33.47
N ALA A 150 -4.09 -10.25 33.18
CA ALA A 150 -3.84 -9.36 32.06
C ALA A 150 -4.23 -10.01 30.72
N ASP A 151 -3.96 -11.31 30.54
CA ASP A 151 -4.33 -12.05 29.33
C ASP A 151 -5.84 -12.01 29.09
N VAL A 152 -6.65 -12.14 30.14
CA VAL A 152 -8.11 -12.06 30.03
C VAL A 152 -8.54 -10.62 29.68
N ARG A 153 -7.97 -9.62 30.33
CA ARG A 153 -8.27 -8.21 30.01
C ARG A 153 -7.91 -7.86 28.56
N LYS A 154 -6.77 -8.37 28.08
CA LYS A 154 -6.35 -8.20 26.68
C LYS A 154 -7.38 -8.78 25.70
N LEU A 155 -7.84 -10.01 25.93
CA LEU A 155 -8.86 -10.65 25.11
C LEU A 155 -10.21 -9.92 25.15
N VAL A 156 -10.58 -9.33 26.27
CA VAL A 156 -11.77 -8.48 26.38
C VAL A 156 -11.64 -7.26 25.48
N CYS A 157 -10.50 -6.58 25.50
CA CYS A 157 -10.23 -5.45 24.62
C CYS A 157 -10.29 -5.86 23.15
N SER A 158 -9.65 -6.97 22.78
CA SER A 158 -9.69 -7.55 21.43
C SER A 158 -11.12 -7.83 20.98
N ALA A 159 -11.95 -8.37 21.87
CA ALA A 159 -13.37 -8.62 21.58
C ALA A 159 -14.13 -7.33 21.23
N TRP A 160 -13.93 -6.26 21.99
CA TRP A 160 -14.57 -4.98 21.72
C TRP A 160 -14.09 -4.34 20.43
N VAL A 161 -12.79 -4.43 20.12
CA VAL A 161 -12.23 -3.95 18.84
C VAL A 161 -12.84 -4.71 17.67
N GLN A 162 -12.85 -6.04 17.71
CA GLN A 162 -13.43 -6.85 16.64
C GLN A 162 -14.95 -6.62 16.49
N LEU A 163 -15.68 -6.49 17.59
CA LEU A 163 -17.11 -6.21 17.54
C LEU A 163 -17.43 -4.86 16.89
N ILE A 164 -16.67 -3.82 17.18
CA ILE A 164 -16.92 -2.52 16.56
C ILE A 164 -16.59 -2.55 15.07
N GLU A 165 -15.53 -3.24 14.66
CA GLU A 165 -15.13 -3.35 13.26
C GLU A 165 -16.13 -4.15 12.42
N VAL A 166 -16.56 -5.31 12.93
CA VAL A 166 -17.32 -6.29 12.15
C VAL A 166 -18.83 -6.17 12.37
N ARG A 167 -19.24 -5.83 13.61
CA ARG A 167 -20.66 -5.82 14.05
C ARG A 167 -21.01 -4.58 14.86
N PRO A 168 -20.76 -3.38 14.34
CA PRO A 168 -20.98 -2.13 15.12
C PRO A 168 -22.41 -1.99 15.64
N SER A 169 -23.42 -2.49 14.94
CA SER A 169 -24.83 -2.44 15.35
C SER A 169 -25.10 -3.17 16.68
N ILE A 170 -24.31 -4.20 17.01
CA ILE A 170 -24.41 -4.91 18.29
C ILE A 170 -23.98 -4.03 19.45
N LEU A 171 -22.95 -3.20 19.23
CA LEU A 171 -22.37 -2.33 20.26
C LEU A 171 -23.13 -1.00 20.43
N GLU A 172 -23.88 -0.57 19.45
CA GLU A 172 -24.54 0.74 19.45
C GLU A 172 -25.30 1.04 20.75
N PRO A 173 -26.12 0.12 21.33
CA PRO A 173 -26.81 0.35 22.60
C PRO A 173 -25.87 0.45 23.81
N HIS A 174 -24.65 -0.09 23.71
CA HIS A 174 -23.68 -0.20 24.81
C HIS A 174 -22.46 0.69 24.61
N LEU A 175 -22.42 1.44 23.53
CA LEU A 175 -21.22 2.13 23.04
C LEU A 175 -20.56 3.03 24.06
N LYS A 176 -21.34 3.79 24.81
CA LYS A 176 -20.82 4.68 25.86
C LYS A 176 -20.10 3.91 26.96
N ASN A 177 -20.68 2.80 27.42
CA ASN A 177 -20.09 1.97 28.47
C ASN A 177 -18.83 1.26 27.96
N VAL A 178 -18.84 0.78 26.73
CA VAL A 178 -17.66 0.16 26.09
C VAL A 178 -16.54 1.18 25.95
N THR A 179 -16.84 2.38 25.47
CA THR A 179 -15.85 3.47 25.34
C THR A 179 -15.23 3.81 26.70
N GLU A 180 -16.01 3.91 27.75
CA GLU A 180 -15.50 4.15 29.11
C GLU A 180 -14.55 3.02 29.57
N LEU A 181 -14.91 1.76 29.33
CA LEU A 181 -14.05 0.62 29.65
C LEU A 181 -12.76 0.61 28.86
N MET A 182 -12.84 0.92 27.55
CA MET A 182 -11.66 0.98 26.69
C MET A 182 -10.72 2.12 27.10
N LEU A 183 -11.27 3.25 27.52
CA LEU A 183 -10.46 4.35 28.05
C LEU A 183 -9.74 3.97 29.36
N GLN A 184 -10.39 3.20 30.21
CA GLN A 184 -9.76 2.67 31.44
C GLN A 184 -8.69 1.63 31.09
N ALA A 185 -8.97 0.72 30.16
CA ALA A 185 -8.03 -0.30 29.70
C ALA A 185 -6.80 0.30 28.97
N ASN A 186 -6.98 1.41 28.29
CA ASN A 186 -5.87 2.13 27.63
C ASN A 186 -4.88 2.75 28.64
N LYS A 187 -5.23 2.77 29.93
CA LYS A 187 -4.38 3.16 31.06
C LYS A 187 -3.92 1.96 31.89
N ASP A 188 -4.10 0.75 31.41
CA ASP A 188 -3.71 -0.46 32.12
C ASP A 188 -2.20 -0.47 32.37
N SER A 189 -1.80 -1.04 33.50
CA SER A 189 -0.39 -1.20 33.86
C SER A 189 0.34 -2.23 32.98
N ASP A 190 -0.40 -3.08 32.31
CA ASP A 190 0.12 -4.02 31.31
C ASP A 190 0.05 -3.38 29.92
N ASP A 191 1.21 -3.19 29.30
CA ASP A 191 1.31 -2.49 28.01
C ASP A 191 0.58 -3.23 26.87
N GLU A 192 0.49 -4.54 26.93
CA GLU A 192 -0.24 -5.34 25.93
C GLU A 192 -1.76 -5.12 26.03
N VAL A 193 -2.28 -4.96 27.25
CA VAL A 193 -3.69 -4.60 27.47
C VAL A 193 -3.96 -3.18 27.00
N ALA A 194 -3.08 -2.27 27.35
CA ALA A 194 -3.20 -0.87 26.94
C ALA A 194 -3.11 -0.70 25.43
N LEU A 195 -2.23 -1.45 24.76
CA LEU A 195 -2.09 -1.49 23.29
C LEU A 195 -3.38 -1.98 22.62
N GLU A 196 -3.88 -3.13 23.07
CA GLU A 196 -5.12 -3.70 22.50
C GLU A 196 -6.31 -2.75 22.67
N ALA A 197 -6.40 -2.08 23.80
CA ALA A 197 -7.42 -1.06 24.02
C ALA A 197 -7.23 0.18 23.12
N CYS A 198 -5.98 0.53 22.81
CA CYS A 198 -5.66 1.67 21.97
C CYS A 198 -6.17 1.50 20.53
N GLU A 199 -6.15 0.28 20.00
CA GLU A 199 -6.69 -0.03 18.66
C GLU A 199 -8.16 0.34 18.50
N PHE A 200 -8.91 0.37 19.60
CA PHE A 200 -10.33 0.71 19.59
C PHE A 200 -10.62 2.10 19.00
N TRP A 201 -9.74 3.05 19.19
CA TRP A 201 -9.96 4.43 18.74
C TRP A 201 -9.94 4.54 17.23
N SER A 202 -8.98 3.92 16.59
CA SER A 202 -8.92 3.84 15.12
C SER A 202 -10.11 3.04 14.57
N ALA A 203 -10.38 1.88 15.14
CA ALA A 203 -11.51 1.05 14.74
C ALA A 203 -12.85 1.79 14.85
N TYR A 204 -13.05 2.56 15.91
CA TYR A 204 -14.26 3.39 16.08
C TYR A 204 -14.41 4.44 14.97
N CYS A 205 -13.31 5.08 14.58
CA CYS A 205 -13.33 6.13 13.56
C CYS A 205 -13.50 5.58 12.14
N ASP A 206 -13.07 4.34 11.88
CA ASP A 206 -13.11 3.72 10.55
C ASP A 206 -14.50 3.17 10.17
N VAL A 207 -15.35 2.92 11.17
CA VAL A 207 -16.68 2.39 10.90
C VAL A 207 -17.70 3.51 10.64
N SER A 208 -18.81 3.16 10.00
CA SER A 208 -19.88 4.08 9.62
C SER A 208 -20.71 4.65 10.79
N MET A 209 -20.23 4.51 12.02
CA MET A 209 -20.87 5.07 13.21
C MET A 209 -20.58 6.57 13.34
N PRO A 210 -21.52 7.38 13.92
CA PRO A 210 -21.26 8.78 14.14
C PRO A 210 -20.08 8.98 15.11
N PRO A 211 -18.98 9.66 14.70
CA PRO A 211 -17.81 9.88 15.55
C PRO A 211 -18.12 10.78 16.75
N GLU A 212 -19.23 11.51 16.72
CA GLU A 212 -19.68 12.41 17.79
C GLU A 212 -19.77 11.73 19.17
N GLY A 213 -19.98 10.41 19.20
CA GLY A 213 -19.98 9.64 20.44
C GLY A 213 -18.64 9.65 21.18
N LEU A 214 -17.52 9.90 20.50
CA LEU A 214 -16.20 10.07 21.13
C LEU A 214 -15.94 11.49 21.65
N ARG A 215 -16.68 12.48 21.20
CA ARG A 215 -16.39 13.90 21.53
C ARG A 215 -16.36 14.17 23.03
N GLU A 216 -17.26 13.60 23.77
CA GLU A 216 -17.32 13.77 25.24
C GLU A 216 -16.11 13.14 25.96
N PHE A 217 -15.46 12.17 25.34
CA PHE A 217 -14.29 11.48 25.89
C PHE A 217 -12.95 12.13 25.53
N LEU A 218 -12.90 13.01 24.53
CA LEU A 218 -11.66 13.65 24.06
C LEU A 218 -10.85 14.31 25.19
N PRO A 219 -11.44 15.04 26.15
CA PRO A 219 -10.69 15.67 27.24
C PRO A 219 -9.92 14.68 28.14
N ARG A 220 -10.33 13.41 28.15
CA ARG A 220 -9.66 12.33 28.90
C ARG A 220 -8.84 11.41 27.98
N LEU A 221 -9.27 11.22 26.76
CA LEU A 221 -8.62 10.36 25.78
C LEU A 221 -7.29 10.96 25.29
N ILE A 222 -7.30 12.23 24.89
CA ILE A 222 -6.10 12.91 24.37
C ILE A 222 -4.94 12.89 25.38
N PRO A 223 -5.14 13.25 26.67
CA PRO A 223 -4.07 13.12 27.65
C PRO A 223 -3.56 11.70 27.83
N THR A 224 -4.44 10.70 27.71
CA THR A 224 -4.05 9.29 27.82
C THR A 224 -3.16 8.89 26.65
N LEU A 225 -3.53 9.24 25.41
CA LEU A 225 -2.73 8.97 24.22
C LEU A 225 -1.35 9.64 24.32
N LEU A 226 -1.31 10.90 24.73
CA LEU A 226 -0.03 11.62 24.90
C LEU A 226 0.87 10.96 25.95
N SER A 227 0.30 10.50 27.07
CA SER A 227 1.04 9.77 28.10
C SER A 227 1.59 8.43 27.57
N ASN A 228 0.81 7.73 26.75
CA ASN A 228 1.23 6.45 26.15
C ASN A 228 2.24 6.62 25.01
N MET A 229 2.43 7.82 24.51
CA MET A 229 3.46 8.13 23.51
C MET A 229 4.85 8.27 24.10
N VAL A 230 4.98 8.40 25.42
CA VAL A 230 6.28 8.51 26.11
C VAL A 230 6.99 7.16 26.06
N TYR A 231 8.29 7.15 25.76
CA TYR A 231 9.10 5.93 25.79
C TYR A 231 9.04 5.27 27.17
N SER A 232 8.76 3.97 27.19
CA SER A 232 8.94 3.15 28.39
C SER A 232 10.44 2.98 28.70
N ASP A 233 10.77 2.68 29.95
CA ASP A 233 12.17 2.48 30.35
C ASP A 233 12.79 1.21 29.72
N ASP A 234 11.95 0.27 29.35
CA ASP A 234 12.35 -1.00 28.76
C ASP A 234 12.26 -1.01 27.22
N ASP A 235 12.03 0.14 26.57
CA ASP A 235 11.92 0.21 25.11
C ASP A 235 13.26 -0.09 24.46
N GLU A 236 13.31 -1.11 23.63
CA GLU A 236 14.51 -1.54 22.91
C GLU A 236 15.13 -0.43 22.06
N SER A 237 14.29 0.49 21.56
CA SER A 237 14.74 1.64 20.78
C SER A 237 15.68 2.58 21.54
N LEU A 238 15.63 2.56 22.88
CA LEU A 238 16.53 3.38 23.71
C LEU A 238 17.97 2.90 23.62
N ALA A 239 18.18 1.58 23.61
CA ALA A 239 19.50 0.99 23.45
C ALA A 239 20.08 1.31 22.06
N ASP A 240 19.27 1.17 21.03
CA ASP A 240 19.67 1.49 19.65
C ASP A 240 19.97 2.98 19.44
N ALA A 241 19.35 3.87 20.22
CA ALA A 241 19.59 5.31 20.15
C ALA A 241 20.98 5.73 20.65
N GLU A 242 21.64 4.87 21.42
CA GLU A 242 23.01 5.09 21.89
C GLU A 242 24.06 4.65 20.87
N GLU A 243 23.65 3.92 19.82
CA GLU A 243 24.55 3.46 18.76
C GLU A 243 24.98 4.61 17.86
N ASP A 244 26.26 4.89 17.82
CA ASP A 244 26.87 5.81 16.88
C ASP A 244 27.35 5.08 15.60
N GLU A 245 27.86 5.84 14.65
CA GLU A 245 28.33 5.32 13.35
C GLU A 245 29.52 4.36 13.46
N SER A 246 30.16 4.22 14.63
CA SER A 246 31.24 3.29 14.86
C SER A 246 30.80 1.86 15.13
N PHE A 247 29.54 1.66 15.52
CA PHE A 247 28.95 0.33 15.72
C PHE A 247 28.63 -0.33 14.37
N PRO A 248 29.04 -1.60 14.13
CA PRO A 248 28.71 -2.30 12.89
C PRO A 248 27.20 -2.59 12.80
N ASP A 249 26.69 -2.59 11.56
CA ASP A 249 25.31 -3.01 11.31
C ASP A 249 25.12 -4.48 11.68
N ARG A 250 23.96 -4.81 12.25
CA ARG A 250 23.55 -6.19 12.51
C ARG A 250 22.85 -6.76 11.26
N ASP A 251 22.88 -8.07 11.08
CA ASP A 251 22.22 -8.72 9.94
C ASP A 251 20.73 -8.40 9.86
N GLN A 252 20.05 -8.30 11.00
CA GLN A 252 18.65 -7.92 11.10
C GLN A 252 18.36 -6.47 10.68
N ASP A 253 19.36 -5.60 10.73
CA ASP A 253 19.26 -4.19 10.34
C ASP A 253 19.38 -4.00 8.82
N LEU A 254 19.74 -5.04 8.08
CA LEU A 254 20.04 -4.97 6.65
C LEU A 254 18.81 -5.14 5.75
N LYS A 255 17.60 -5.27 6.31
CA LYS A 255 16.37 -5.34 5.54
C LYS A 255 16.05 -3.98 4.91
N PRO A 256 15.68 -3.95 3.62
CA PRO A 256 15.43 -2.69 2.93
C PRO A 256 14.18 -2.00 3.47
N ARG A 257 14.29 -0.71 3.77
CA ARG A 257 13.18 0.20 3.99
C ARG A 257 13.16 1.17 2.82
N PHE A 258 12.14 1.08 1.99
CA PHE A 258 11.98 1.98 0.85
C PHE A 258 10.99 3.08 1.20
N HIS A 259 11.21 4.27 0.65
CA HIS A 259 10.23 5.32 0.68
C HIS A 259 9.05 4.91 -0.21
N ALA A 260 7.82 4.97 0.33
CA ALA A 260 6.62 4.43 -0.32
C ALA A 260 6.30 5.06 -1.70
N SER A 261 6.80 6.26 -1.98
CA SER A 261 6.50 7.00 -3.20
C SER A 261 7.11 6.42 -4.48
N ARG A 262 8.14 5.57 -4.36
CA ARG A 262 8.82 4.98 -5.53
C ARG A 262 8.27 3.67 -6.01
N LEU A 263 7.46 3.01 -5.19
CA LEU A 263 6.75 1.83 -5.61
C LEU A 263 5.63 2.26 -6.54
N HIS A 264 5.87 2.22 -7.84
CA HIS A 264 4.86 2.42 -8.86
C HIS A 264 3.63 1.55 -8.55
N GLY A 265 2.62 2.18 -7.94
CA GLY A 265 1.24 1.70 -7.97
C GLY A 265 0.95 0.31 -7.42
N SER A 266 1.75 -0.26 -6.53
CA SER A 266 1.32 -1.45 -5.83
C SER A 266 0.46 -1.05 -4.62
N GLU A 267 -0.82 -0.79 -4.88
CA GLU A 267 -1.89 -0.83 -3.87
C GLU A 267 -2.24 -2.28 -3.49
N THR A 268 -1.32 -3.20 -3.60
CA THR A 268 -1.48 -4.56 -3.09
C THR A 268 -0.71 -4.66 -1.80
N GLY A 269 -1.38 -4.30 -0.71
CA GLY A 269 -1.01 -4.74 0.62
C GLY A 269 -1.23 -6.25 0.71
N GLU A 270 -0.29 -7.03 0.23
CA GLU A 270 -0.18 -8.44 0.56
C GLU A 270 1.31 -8.76 0.68
N ASP A 271 1.66 -9.13 1.90
CA ASP A 271 2.76 -9.97 2.31
C ASP A 271 4.20 -9.46 2.10
N ASP A 272 4.67 -8.70 3.07
CA ASP A 272 6.02 -8.93 3.55
C ASP A 272 5.99 -9.17 5.07
N ASP A 273 5.63 -10.39 5.45
CA ASP A 273 5.68 -10.93 6.82
C ASP A 273 7.11 -11.05 7.38
N ASP A 274 8.11 -10.45 6.74
CA ASP A 274 9.51 -10.61 7.11
C ASP A 274 10.17 -9.33 7.69
N ASP A 275 9.38 -8.28 7.96
CA ASP A 275 9.91 -7.00 8.51
C ASP A 275 9.81 -6.90 10.04
N ASP A 276 9.61 -8.02 10.74
CA ASP A 276 9.13 -8.08 12.12
C ASP A 276 10.15 -7.68 13.20
N ALA A 277 11.43 -7.52 12.91
CA ALA A 277 12.41 -7.31 13.98
C ALA A 277 12.68 -5.85 14.37
N VAL A 278 12.32 -4.87 13.53
CA VAL A 278 12.62 -3.45 13.78
C VAL A 278 11.39 -2.55 13.80
N ASN A 279 10.24 -3.06 13.37
CA ASN A 279 8.99 -2.31 13.29
C ASN A 279 7.89 -2.87 14.17
N VAL A 280 8.25 -3.43 15.32
CA VAL A 280 7.26 -3.94 16.28
C VAL A 280 6.24 -2.84 16.59
N TRP A 281 4.97 -3.16 16.30
CA TRP A 281 3.83 -2.34 16.67
C TRP A 281 3.73 -2.30 18.20
N ASN A 282 3.69 -1.14 18.78
CA ASN A 282 3.68 -0.96 20.23
C ASN A 282 2.71 0.14 20.65
N LEU A 283 2.51 0.27 21.96
CA LEU A 283 1.58 1.24 22.53
C LEU A 283 1.88 2.67 22.10
N ARG A 284 3.15 3.05 22.02
CA ARG A 284 3.58 4.38 21.61
C ARG A 284 3.16 4.67 20.16
N LYS A 285 3.44 3.75 19.24
CA LYS A 285 3.10 3.90 17.80
C LYS A 285 1.58 3.90 17.59
N CYS A 286 0.87 3.00 18.27
CA CYS A 286 -0.59 2.93 18.22
C CYS A 286 -1.23 4.22 18.76
N SER A 287 -0.69 4.78 19.86
CA SER A 287 -1.18 6.03 20.43
C SER A 287 -0.98 7.23 19.50
N ALA A 288 0.16 7.29 18.81
CA ALA A 288 0.44 8.31 17.81
C ALA A 288 -0.50 8.18 16.60
N ALA A 289 -0.69 6.95 16.09
CA ALA A 289 -1.63 6.67 15.02
C ALA A 289 -3.08 7.00 15.42
N GLY A 290 -3.48 6.65 16.64
CA GLY A 290 -4.79 7.00 17.17
C GLY A 290 -5.02 8.52 17.27
N LEU A 291 -4.00 9.26 17.68
CA LEU A 291 -4.06 10.72 17.69
C LEU A 291 -4.17 11.32 16.26
N ASP A 292 -3.44 10.77 15.31
CA ASP A 292 -3.55 11.16 13.89
C ASP A 292 -4.97 10.95 13.37
N VAL A 293 -5.54 9.75 13.56
CA VAL A 293 -6.92 9.44 13.16
C VAL A 293 -7.93 10.38 13.82
N LEU A 294 -7.82 10.61 15.14
CA LEU A 294 -8.69 11.55 15.86
C LEU A 294 -8.56 12.98 15.34
N SER A 295 -7.35 13.40 14.97
CA SER A 295 -7.13 14.72 14.38
C SER A 295 -7.82 14.87 13.03
N ASN A 296 -7.81 13.84 12.22
CA ASN A 296 -8.49 13.83 10.92
C ASN A 296 -10.02 13.83 11.05
N VAL A 297 -10.57 13.23 12.11
CA VAL A 297 -12.02 13.18 12.37
C VAL A 297 -12.52 14.45 13.03
N PHE A 298 -11.86 14.93 14.07
CA PHE A 298 -12.32 16.06 14.88
C PHE A 298 -11.66 17.38 14.51
N GLY A 299 -10.63 17.36 13.69
CA GLY A 299 -9.92 18.56 13.25
C GLY A 299 -9.41 19.38 14.41
N ASP A 300 -9.61 20.69 14.32
CA ASP A 300 -9.11 21.64 15.30
C ASP A 300 -9.74 21.54 16.70
N ASP A 301 -10.80 20.78 16.85
CA ASP A 301 -11.52 20.60 18.14
C ASP A 301 -10.65 19.90 19.21
N ILE A 302 -9.61 19.18 18.78
CA ILE A 302 -8.66 18.55 19.73
C ILE A 302 -7.60 19.52 20.25
N LEU A 303 -7.35 20.64 19.57
CA LEU A 303 -6.29 21.58 19.92
C LEU A 303 -6.45 22.21 21.30
N PRO A 304 -7.65 22.62 21.75
CA PRO A 304 -7.81 23.19 23.11
C PRO A 304 -7.40 22.25 24.23
N THR A 305 -7.50 20.94 24.02
CA THR A 305 -7.07 19.92 24.99
C THR A 305 -5.60 19.59 24.85
N LEU A 306 -5.13 19.42 23.61
CA LEU A 306 -3.79 18.92 23.34
C LEU A 306 -2.70 19.99 23.49
N MET A 307 -2.90 21.20 22.96
CA MET A 307 -1.86 22.22 22.93
C MET A 307 -1.34 22.65 24.31
N PRO A 308 -2.19 22.82 25.34
CA PRO A 308 -1.69 23.11 26.69
C PRO A 308 -0.79 22.00 27.26
N LEU A 309 -1.10 20.74 26.97
CA LEU A 309 -0.31 19.59 27.41
C LEU A 309 1.05 19.53 26.71
N ILE A 310 1.06 19.79 25.40
CA ILE A 310 2.28 19.90 24.61
C ILE A 310 3.17 21.00 25.19
N GLN A 311 2.63 22.18 25.40
CA GLN A 311 3.36 23.33 25.96
C GLN A 311 3.92 23.02 27.34
N GLN A 312 3.15 22.34 28.19
CA GLN A 312 3.61 21.92 29.52
C GLN A 312 4.80 20.96 29.45
N ASN A 313 4.73 19.95 28.55
CA ASN A 313 5.81 18.98 28.40
C ASN A 313 7.07 19.63 27.79
N LEU A 314 6.91 20.52 26.82
CA LEU A 314 8.03 21.21 26.20
C LEU A 314 8.71 22.23 27.11
N ALA A 315 7.99 22.78 28.07
CA ALA A 315 8.54 23.72 29.05
C ALA A 315 9.45 23.07 30.13
N ARG A 316 9.40 21.73 30.23
CA ARG A 316 10.28 20.98 31.14
C ARG A 316 11.70 20.96 30.61
N THR A 317 12.64 21.53 31.37
CA THR A 317 14.05 21.66 30.98
C THR A 317 14.96 20.64 31.66
N ASP A 318 14.45 19.90 32.62
CA ASP A 318 15.18 18.85 33.32
C ASP A 318 15.54 17.69 32.34
N ASP A 319 16.75 17.16 32.52
CA ASP A 319 17.26 16.10 31.67
C ASP A 319 16.40 14.84 31.72
N ASP A 320 15.81 14.52 32.86
CA ASP A 320 14.95 13.35 33.05
C ASP A 320 13.62 13.44 32.27
N ALA A 321 13.20 14.63 31.86
CA ALA A 321 11.94 14.88 31.14
C ALA A 321 12.10 14.89 29.61
N TRP A 322 13.25 14.44 29.10
CA TRP A 322 13.44 14.41 27.63
C TRP A 322 12.45 13.52 26.91
N LYS A 323 11.99 12.43 27.55
CA LYS A 323 11.03 11.50 26.97
C LYS A 323 9.66 12.16 26.75
N GLU A 324 9.22 12.98 27.72
CA GLU A 324 7.98 13.75 27.59
C GLU A 324 8.10 14.87 26.56
N ARG A 325 9.26 15.53 26.47
CA ARG A 325 9.51 16.51 25.40
C ARG A 325 9.48 15.86 24.03
N GLU A 326 10.08 14.69 23.89
CA GLU A 326 10.08 13.91 22.66
C GLU A 326 8.65 13.53 22.25
N ALA A 327 7.84 13.00 23.18
CA ALA A 327 6.45 12.66 22.95
C ALA A 327 5.61 13.88 22.54
N ALA A 328 5.89 15.05 23.09
CA ALA A 328 5.23 16.29 22.70
C ALA A 328 5.57 16.68 21.23
N VAL A 329 6.82 16.54 20.82
CA VAL A 329 7.22 16.77 19.42
C VAL A 329 6.58 15.74 18.49
N LEU A 330 6.54 14.47 18.88
CA LEU A 330 5.82 13.41 18.15
C LEU A 330 4.35 13.77 17.93
N SER A 331 3.67 14.27 18.98
CA SER A 331 2.25 14.61 18.88
C SER A 331 2.00 15.80 17.94
N ILE A 332 2.90 16.78 17.89
CA ILE A 332 2.84 17.88 16.90
C ILE A 332 2.87 17.30 15.46
N GLY A 333 3.74 16.34 15.22
CA GLY A 333 3.82 15.67 13.92
C GLY A 333 2.58 14.83 13.60
N ALA A 334 2.02 14.13 14.59
CA ALA A 334 0.84 13.28 14.41
C ALA A 334 -0.41 14.07 14.00
N ILE A 335 -0.58 15.28 14.48
CA ILE A 335 -1.76 16.11 14.19
C ILE A 335 -1.60 17.00 12.95
N ALA A 336 -0.47 16.91 12.25
CA ALA A 336 -0.12 17.85 11.18
C ALA A 336 -1.20 17.98 10.10
N GLU A 337 -1.74 16.88 9.63
CA GLU A 337 -2.75 16.88 8.57
C GLU A 337 -4.14 17.26 9.09
N GLY A 338 -4.59 16.60 10.16
CA GLY A 338 -5.94 16.76 10.67
C GLY A 338 -6.21 18.14 11.26
N CYS A 339 -5.22 18.75 11.89
CA CYS A 339 -5.36 20.06 12.55
C CYS A 339 -4.73 21.21 11.76
N ILE A 340 -4.42 21.02 10.49
CA ILE A 340 -3.69 22.03 9.73
C ILE A 340 -4.40 23.38 9.65
N THR A 341 -5.72 23.39 9.57
CA THR A 341 -6.51 24.63 9.48
C THR A 341 -6.26 25.52 10.69
N GLY A 342 -6.28 24.97 11.88
CA GLY A 342 -5.99 25.70 13.11
C GLY A 342 -4.51 25.96 13.36
N LEU A 343 -3.62 25.09 12.83
CA LEU A 343 -2.19 25.22 13.01
C LEU A 343 -1.52 26.13 11.98
N TYR A 344 -2.08 26.23 10.79
CA TYR A 344 -1.45 27.00 9.69
C TYR A 344 -1.12 28.47 10.04
N PRO A 345 -1.99 29.23 10.75
CA PRO A 345 -1.67 30.60 11.17
C PRO A 345 -0.50 30.68 12.17
N HIS A 346 -0.24 29.57 12.87
CA HIS A 346 0.84 29.45 13.87
C HIS A 346 2.04 28.66 13.37
N LEU A 347 2.02 28.23 12.11
CA LEU A 347 3.09 27.42 11.51
C LEU A 347 4.47 28.07 11.63
N PRO A 348 4.64 29.39 11.38
CA PRO A 348 5.94 30.03 11.55
C PRO A 348 6.52 29.90 12.97
N GLN A 349 5.67 29.99 14.00
CA GLN A 349 6.08 29.84 15.40
C GLN A 349 6.41 28.39 15.72
N ILE A 350 5.61 27.45 15.23
CA ILE A 350 5.85 26.01 15.40
C ILE A 350 7.18 25.62 14.76
N VAL A 351 7.44 26.04 13.54
CA VAL A 351 8.69 25.77 12.81
C VAL A 351 9.88 26.44 13.53
N ALA A 352 9.74 27.69 13.95
CA ALA A 352 10.78 28.39 14.71
C ALA A 352 11.13 27.70 16.02
N PHE A 353 10.17 27.02 16.64
CA PHE A 353 10.37 26.21 17.84
C PHE A 353 11.10 24.90 17.52
N LEU A 354 10.71 24.21 16.41
CA LEU A 354 11.25 22.90 16.04
C LEU A 354 12.69 22.97 15.52
N ILE A 355 13.06 24.01 14.78
CA ILE A 355 14.39 24.13 14.17
C ILE A 355 15.53 23.95 15.18
N PRO A 356 15.53 24.60 16.36
CA PRO A 356 16.59 24.41 17.35
C PRO A 356 16.69 22.99 17.91
N LEU A 357 15.58 22.24 17.92
CA LEU A 357 15.54 20.86 18.39
C LEU A 357 16.28 19.89 17.45
N LEU A 358 16.58 20.29 16.23
CA LEU A 358 17.47 19.54 15.34
C LEU A 358 18.89 19.42 15.93
N ASP A 359 19.29 20.33 16.81
CA ASP A 359 20.59 20.34 17.48
C ASP A 359 20.50 19.91 18.95
N ASP A 360 19.39 19.30 19.37
CA ASP A 360 19.22 18.84 20.75
C ASP A 360 20.27 17.80 21.14
N LYS A 361 20.65 17.79 22.43
CA LYS A 361 21.65 16.82 22.92
C LYS A 361 21.17 15.38 22.88
N PHE A 362 19.86 15.13 22.92
CA PHE A 362 19.30 13.79 22.87
C PHE A 362 19.06 13.35 21.41
N PRO A 363 19.67 12.24 20.96
CA PRO A 363 19.50 11.77 19.58
C PRO A 363 18.04 11.51 19.20
N LEU A 364 17.22 10.98 20.10
CA LEU A 364 15.81 10.71 19.81
C LEU A 364 14.96 11.97 19.64
N ILE A 365 15.33 13.08 20.30
CA ILE A 365 14.70 14.37 20.04
C ILE A 365 15.10 14.90 18.65
N ARG A 366 16.38 14.80 18.27
CA ARG A 366 16.81 15.16 16.92
C ARG A 366 16.07 14.34 15.84
N SER A 367 15.97 13.04 16.09
CA SER A 367 15.28 12.09 15.17
C SER A 367 13.80 12.44 15.00
N ILE A 368 13.06 12.59 16.11
CA ILE A 368 11.63 12.90 16.03
C ILE A 368 11.36 14.30 15.47
N THR A 369 12.27 15.23 15.66
CA THR A 369 12.18 16.57 15.09
C THR A 369 12.30 16.53 13.57
N CYS A 370 13.21 15.73 13.02
CA CYS A 370 13.30 15.49 11.58
C CYS A 370 11.97 14.96 11.02
N TRP A 371 11.42 13.94 11.64
CA TRP A 371 10.14 13.37 11.24
C TRP A 371 8.99 14.38 11.33
N THR A 372 8.90 15.11 12.44
CA THR A 372 7.85 16.12 12.64
C THR A 372 7.92 17.22 11.59
N LEU A 373 9.11 17.72 11.27
CA LEU A 373 9.30 18.71 10.19
C LEU A 373 8.87 18.15 8.83
N SER A 374 9.14 16.86 8.56
CA SER A 374 8.71 16.23 7.31
C SER A 374 7.19 16.20 7.15
N ARG A 375 6.46 16.02 8.25
CA ARG A 375 4.98 16.06 8.25
C ARG A 375 4.41 17.43 7.86
N TYR A 376 5.17 18.50 8.05
CA TYR A 376 4.80 19.87 7.66
C TYR A 376 5.42 20.31 6.33
N SER A 377 6.19 19.49 5.64
CA SER A 377 6.94 19.85 4.43
C SER A 377 6.06 20.51 3.37
N LYS A 378 4.91 19.94 3.08
CA LYS A 378 3.94 20.49 2.12
C LYS A 378 3.54 21.92 2.48
N PHE A 379 3.23 22.18 3.74
CA PHE A 379 2.77 23.49 4.20
C PHE A 379 3.91 24.49 4.31
N ILE A 380 5.11 24.02 4.63
CA ILE A 380 6.33 24.83 4.62
C ILE A 380 6.61 25.31 3.19
N VAL A 381 6.50 24.45 2.21
CA VAL A 381 6.69 24.80 0.78
C VAL A 381 5.60 25.76 0.30
N GLN A 382 4.35 25.56 0.70
CA GLN A 382 3.27 26.51 0.39
C GLN A 382 3.49 27.90 1.00
N SER A 383 4.26 28.00 2.06
CA SER A 383 4.58 29.27 2.75
C SER A 383 5.74 30.04 2.13
N LEU A 384 6.36 29.53 1.07
CA LEU A 384 7.55 30.16 0.45
C LEU A 384 7.28 31.55 -0.16
N GLU A 385 6.05 31.86 -0.49
CA GLU A 385 5.63 33.16 -0.98
C GLU A 385 5.72 34.28 0.11
N HIS A 386 5.73 33.88 1.38
CA HIS A 386 5.86 34.80 2.50
C HIS A 386 7.33 35.06 2.82
N PRO A 387 7.73 36.28 3.19
CA PRO A 387 9.13 36.63 3.45
C PRO A 387 9.83 35.75 4.48
N ASN A 388 9.14 35.37 5.55
CA ASN A 388 9.69 34.52 6.60
C ASN A 388 9.71 33.04 6.20
N GLY A 389 8.86 32.64 5.25
CA GLY A 389 8.76 31.25 4.78
C GLY A 389 10.03 30.78 4.09
N ARG A 390 10.62 31.63 3.25
CA ARG A 390 11.88 31.31 2.57
C ARG A 390 13.04 31.12 3.55
N GLU A 391 13.17 32.01 4.53
CA GLU A 391 14.22 31.89 5.56
C GLU A 391 14.07 30.61 6.38
N GLN A 392 12.85 30.26 6.77
CA GLN A 392 12.57 29.04 7.51
C GLN A 392 12.85 27.80 6.67
N PHE A 393 12.46 27.79 5.41
CA PHE A 393 12.75 26.70 4.48
C PHE A 393 14.27 26.46 4.38
N ASP A 394 15.04 27.54 4.17
CA ASP A 394 16.50 27.43 4.07
C ASP A 394 17.12 26.89 5.36
N LYS A 395 16.63 27.28 6.54
CA LYS A 395 17.07 26.76 7.83
C LYS A 395 16.71 25.29 8.01
N ILE A 396 15.52 24.86 7.61
CA ILE A 396 15.10 23.46 7.67
C ILE A 396 15.96 22.62 6.72
N LEU A 397 16.14 23.08 5.49
CA LEU A 397 16.97 22.41 4.50
C LEU A 397 18.39 22.18 5.03
N LEU A 398 19.04 23.24 5.52
CA LEU A 398 20.39 23.13 6.08
C LEU A 398 20.41 22.29 7.34
N GLY A 399 19.43 22.40 8.20
CA GLY A 399 19.31 21.61 9.43
C GLY A 399 19.18 20.13 9.15
N LEU A 400 18.35 19.72 8.20
CA LEU A 400 18.21 18.32 7.77
C LEU A 400 19.50 17.81 7.13
N LEU A 401 20.14 18.59 6.26
CA LEU A 401 21.43 18.23 5.66
C LEU A 401 22.51 18.02 6.72
N THR A 402 22.53 18.85 7.75
CA THR A 402 23.45 18.70 8.88
C THR A 402 23.18 17.42 9.66
N ARG A 403 21.90 17.08 9.87
CA ARG A 403 21.53 15.83 10.55
C ARG A 403 21.75 14.58 9.70
N ILE A 404 21.76 14.67 8.39
CA ILE A 404 22.21 13.58 7.50
C ILE A 404 23.67 13.23 7.84
N LEU A 405 24.47 14.18 8.23
CA LEU A 405 25.86 13.96 8.68
C LEU A 405 26.00 13.72 10.20
N ASP A 406 24.91 13.46 10.91
CA ASP A 406 24.94 13.14 12.34
C ASP A 406 25.79 11.91 12.64
N THR A 407 26.30 11.82 13.83
CA THR A 407 27.05 10.65 14.29
C THR A 407 26.15 9.48 14.70
N ASN A 408 24.91 9.75 15.03
CA ASN A 408 23.94 8.74 15.45
C ASN A 408 23.19 8.16 14.22
N LYS A 409 23.16 6.83 14.10
CA LYS A 409 22.56 6.14 12.95
C LYS A 409 21.04 6.39 12.80
N LYS A 410 20.31 6.46 13.91
CA LYS A 410 18.85 6.74 13.87
C LYS A 410 18.56 8.16 13.43
N VAL A 411 19.39 9.11 13.83
CA VAL A 411 19.27 10.49 13.37
C VAL A 411 19.59 10.59 11.88
N GLN A 412 20.64 9.91 11.40
CA GLN A 412 20.97 9.81 9.98
C GLN A 412 19.78 9.28 9.17
N GLU A 413 19.18 8.18 9.62
CA GLU A 413 18.02 7.56 8.99
C GLU A 413 16.81 8.52 8.93
N ALA A 414 16.47 9.11 10.08
CA ALA A 414 15.36 10.05 10.18
C ALA A 414 15.55 11.30 9.33
N ALA A 415 16.78 11.84 9.31
CA ALA A 415 17.13 13.01 8.50
C ALA A 415 17.06 12.73 7.01
N CYS A 416 17.56 11.58 6.54
CA CYS A 416 17.48 11.20 5.14
C CYS A 416 16.01 11.01 4.70
N SER A 417 15.18 10.34 5.49
CA SER A 417 13.77 10.14 5.19
C SER A 417 13.00 11.47 5.18
N ALA A 418 13.25 12.31 6.16
CA ALA A 418 12.63 13.64 6.23
C ALA A 418 13.06 14.54 5.05
N PHE A 419 14.32 14.44 4.67
CA PHE A 419 14.86 15.17 3.53
C PHE A 419 14.25 14.70 2.22
N ALA A 420 14.10 13.40 2.01
CA ALA A 420 13.41 12.84 0.85
C ALA A 420 11.96 13.35 0.73
N THR A 421 11.23 13.39 1.84
CA THR A 421 9.87 13.96 1.86
C THR A 421 9.89 15.46 1.49
N LEU A 422 10.85 16.21 1.99
CA LEU A 422 10.99 17.63 1.63
C LEU A 422 11.33 17.80 0.15
N GLU A 423 12.17 16.95 -0.42
CA GLU A 423 12.53 16.96 -1.84
C GLU A 423 11.31 16.79 -2.73
N GLU A 424 10.42 15.86 -2.40
CA GLU A 424 9.19 15.63 -3.16
C GLU A 424 8.29 16.86 -3.18
N GLU A 425 8.12 17.50 -2.04
CA GLU A 425 7.25 18.68 -1.92
C GLU A 425 7.88 19.94 -2.50
N ALA A 426 9.17 20.12 -2.32
CA ALA A 426 9.89 21.33 -2.73
C ALA A 426 10.22 21.36 -4.22
N ALA A 427 10.43 20.22 -4.84
CA ALA A 427 10.70 20.07 -6.27
C ALA A 427 11.71 21.11 -6.81
N GLU A 428 11.27 22.01 -7.67
CA GLU A 428 12.12 23.04 -8.31
C GLU A 428 12.73 24.04 -7.32
N GLU A 429 12.16 24.19 -6.13
CA GLU A 429 12.70 25.07 -5.10
C GLU A 429 14.08 24.62 -4.57
N LEU A 430 14.44 23.35 -4.82
CA LEU A 430 15.75 22.79 -4.47
C LEU A 430 16.86 23.21 -5.44
N VAL A 431 16.54 23.63 -6.65
CA VAL A 431 17.53 23.91 -7.70
C VAL A 431 18.63 24.89 -7.25
N PRO A 432 18.34 26.01 -6.57
CA PRO A 432 19.38 26.91 -6.06
C PRO A 432 20.31 26.28 -5.04
N HIS A 433 19.90 25.17 -4.41
CA HIS A 433 20.62 24.50 -3.34
C HIS A 433 21.30 23.19 -3.77
N LEU A 434 21.23 22.82 -5.06
CA LEU A 434 21.73 21.53 -5.56
C LEU A 434 23.19 21.27 -5.21
N GLY A 435 24.05 22.28 -5.31
CA GLY A 435 25.48 22.11 -4.98
C GLY A 435 25.71 21.67 -3.53
N ILE A 436 25.06 22.35 -2.59
CA ILE A 436 25.20 22.03 -1.17
C ILE A 436 24.53 20.70 -0.80
N ILE A 437 23.38 20.42 -1.40
CA ILE A 437 22.66 19.15 -1.22
C ILE A 437 23.53 17.98 -1.66
N LEU A 438 24.06 18.01 -2.86
CA LEU A 438 24.90 16.95 -3.41
C LEU A 438 26.18 16.75 -2.61
N GLN A 439 26.81 17.83 -2.15
CA GLN A 439 27.99 17.76 -1.32
C GLN A 439 27.73 17.04 0.00
N HIS A 440 26.60 17.33 0.68
CA HIS A 440 26.22 16.67 1.92
C HIS A 440 25.86 15.21 1.69
N LEU A 441 25.08 14.90 0.66
CA LEU A 441 24.71 13.53 0.34
C LEU A 441 25.93 12.67 0.00
N MET A 442 26.91 13.21 -0.74
CA MET A 442 28.13 12.48 -1.08
C MET A 442 29.08 12.37 0.11
N CYS A 443 29.12 13.33 1.01
CA CYS A 443 29.82 13.20 2.27
C CYS A 443 29.23 12.06 3.12
N ALA A 444 27.90 12.01 3.21
CA ALA A 444 27.18 10.91 3.87
C ALA A 444 27.46 9.56 3.17
N TYR A 445 27.52 9.55 1.86
CA TYR A 445 27.82 8.36 1.06
C TYR A 445 29.16 7.73 1.44
N GLY A 446 30.17 8.55 1.68
CA GLY A 446 31.48 8.08 2.14
C GLY A 446 31.53 7.65 3.61
N LYS A 447 30.53 8.03 4.40
CA LYS A 447 30.46 7.85 5.84
C LYS A 447 29.52 6.73 6.29
N TYR A 448 28.40 6.55 5.59
CA TYR A 448 27.33 5.64 5.98
C TYR A 448 27.73 4.18 5.90
N GLN A 449 27.25 3.42 6.87
CA GLN A 449 27.27 1.97 6.80
C GLN A 449 26.12 1.48 5.91
N ARG A 450 26.14 0.19 5.62
CA ARG A 450 25.30 -0.48 4.63
C ARG A 450 23.80 -0.22 4.83
N ARG A 451 23.32 -0.23 6.06
CA ARG A 451 21.91 0.04 6.40
C ARG A 451 21.48 1.43 5.93
N ASN A 452 22.17 2.47 6.40
CA ASN A 452 21.79 3.85 6.09
C ASN A 452 22.13 4.25 4.65
N LEU A 453 23.09 3.58 4.02
CA LEU A 453 23.42 3.78 2.62
C LEU A 453 22.23 3.50 1.70
N ARG A 454 21.40 2.50 2.03
CA ARG A 454 20.16 2.21 1.27
C ARG A 454 19.19 3.38 1.28
N ILE A 455 18.99 4.00 2.43
CA ILE A 455 18.12 5.18 2.58
C ILE A 455 18.70 6.37 1.82
N LEU A 456 20.02 6.49 1.79
CA LEU A 456 20.71 7.55 1.05
C LEU A 456 20.50 7.40 -0.47
N TYR A 457 20.52 6.20 -1.02
CA TYR A 457 20.17 5.96 -2.43
C TYR A 457 18.75 6.41 -2.74
N ASP A 458 17.82 6.17 -1.82
CA ASP A 458 16.45 6.63 -1.94
C ASP A 458 16.38 8.18 -2.00
N ALA A 459 17.07 8.85 -1.10
CA ALA A 459 17.15 10.33 -1.11
C ALA A 459 17.76 10.86 -2.41
N LEU A 460 18.83 10.25 -2.91
CA LEU A 460 19.45 10.65 -4.19
C LEU A 460 18.50 10.49 -5.37
N GLY A 461 17.80 9.39 -5.43
CA GLY A 461 16.86 9.17 -6.51
C GLY A 461 15.64 10.08 -6.41
N THR A 462 15.13 10.36 -5.20
CA THR A 462 14.04 11.34 -4.97
C THR A 462 14.48 12.73 -5.41
N LEU A 463 15.73 13.11 -5.13
CA LEU A 463 16.29 14.36 -5.63
C LEU A 463 16.28 14.39 -7.17
N ALA A 464 16.71 13.31 -7.81
CA ALA A 464 16.72 13.22 -9.27
C ALA A 464 15.30 13.37 -9.85
N ASP A 465 14.31 12.72 -9.25
CA ASP A 465 12.91 12.83 -9.66
C ASP A 465 12.37 14.26 -9.46
N ALA A 466 12.77 14.91 -8.37
CA ALA A 466 12.31 16.27 -8.02
C ALA A 466 12.85 17.37 -8.93
N VAL A 467 14.14 17.34 -9.24
CA VAL A 467 14.81 18.42 -9.97
C VAL A 467 15.06 18.10 -11.46
N GLY A 468 14.92 16.83 -11.83
CA GLY A 468 15.00 16.40 -13.23
C GLY A 468 16.28 16.83 -13.95
N ALA A 469 16.10 17.40 -15.13
CA ALA A 469 17.18 17.78 -16.02
C ALA A 469 18.16 18.84 -15.44
N GLU A 470 17.82 19.51 -14.39
CA GLU A 470 18.69 20.47 -13.70
C GLU A 470 19.96 19.81 -13.13
N LEU A 471 19.91 18.49 -12.87
CA LEU A 471 21.08 17.69 -12.48
C LEU A 471 22.09 17.50 -13.64
N ASN A 472 21.66 17.65 -14.87
CA ASN A 472 22.49 17.40 -16.04
C ASN A 472 23.45 18.59 -16.31
N GLN A 473 24.32 18.87 -15.36
CA GLN A 473 25.38 19.86 -15.45
C GLN A 473 26.69 19.23 -15.00
N ALA A 474 27.78 19.47 -15.70
CA ALA A 474 29.08 18.87 -15.39
C ALA A 474 29.50 19.08 -13.93
N LYS A 475 29.25 20.26 -13.36
CA LYS A 475 29.57 20.57 -11.97
C LYS A 475 28.84 19.68 -10.95
N TYR A 476 27.64 19.19 -11.27
CA TYR A 476 26.88 18.26 -10.42
C TYR A 476 27.24 16.82 -10.68
N LEU A 477 27.33 16.43 -11.96
CA LEU A 477 27.73 15.08 -12.35
C LEU A 477 29.07 14.67 -11.78
N ASP A 478 30.04 15.59 -11.72
CA ASP A 478 31.37 15.35 -11.14
C ASP A 478 31.33 15.09 -9.64
N ILE A 479 30.25 15.51 -8.96
CA ILE A 479 30.07 15.30 -7.51
C ILE A 479 29.50 13.90 -7.23
N PHE A 480 28.41 13.52 -7.88
CA PHE A 480 27.65 12.34 -7.47
C PHE A 480 27.87 11.10 -8.33
N MET A 481 28.19 11.23 -9.62
CA MET A 481 28.37 10.06 -10.49
C MET A 481 29.60 9.22 -10.17
N PRO A 482 30.80 9.77 -9.93
CA PRO A 482 31.99 8.95 -9.68
C PRO A 482 31.85 8.00 -8.49
N PRO A 483 31.37 8.41 -7.30
CA PRO A 483 31.13 7.48 -6.18
C PRO A 483 30.12 6.37 -6.51
N LEU A 484 29.05 6.71 -7.21
CA LEU A 484 28.02 5.73 -7.62
C LEU A 484 28.57 4.71 -8.61
N ILE A 485 29.32 5.16 -9.60
CA ILE A 485 29.98 4.28 -10.59
C ILE A 485 30.97 3.34 -9.91
N THR A 486 31.77 3.86 -9.00
CA THR A 486 32.71 3.03 -8.22
C THR A 486 31.98 1.91 -7.48
N LYS A 487 30.88 2.24 -6.81
CA LYS A 487 30.05 1.24 -6.11
C LYS A 487 29.42 0.24 -7.06
N TRP A 488 28.91 0.72 -8.18
CA TRP A 488 28.40 -0.11 -9.27
C TRP A 488 29.40 -1.17 -9.73
N GLN A 489 30.66 -0.79 -9.86
CA GLN A 489 31.72 -1.70 -10.27
C GLN A 489 32.13 -2.69 -9.17
N GLN A 490 32.05 -2.29 -7.89
CA GLN A 490 32.45 -3.11 -6.75
C GLN A 490 31.44 -4.22 -6.40
N LEU A 491 30.15 -3.97 -6.60
CA LEU A 491 29.11 -4.92 -6.23
C LEU A 491 29.01 -6.07 -7.24
N ALA A 492 29.01 -7.30 -6.73
CA ALA A 492 28.77 -8.49 -7.54
C ALA A 492 27.31 -8.59 -8.03
N ASN A 493 27.10 -9.30 -9.14
CA ASN A 493 25.76 -9.50 -9.69
C ASN A 493 24.79 -10.29 -8.79
N SER A 494 25.31 -10.95 -7.76
CA SER A 494 24.53 -11.68 -6.76
C SER A 494 24.32 -10.90 -5.47
N ASP A 495 24.85 -9.69 -5.37
CA ASP A 495 24.74 -8.86 -4.18
C ASP A 495 23.43 -8.09 -4.16
N LYS A 496 22.62 -8.32 -3.12
CA LYS A 496 21.31 -7.64 -2.95
C LYS A 496 21.42 -6.13 -2.71
N ASP A 497 22.62 -5.63 -2.37
CA ASP A 497 22.85 -4.19 -2.30
C ASP A 497 22.81 -3.50 -3.66
N LEU A 498 22.77 -4.28 -4.75
CA LEU A 498 22.47 -3.74 -6.07
C LEU A 498 21.05 -3.18 -6.20
N PHE A 499 20.06 -3.72 -5.50
CA PHE A 499 18.66 -3.31 -5.69
C PHE A 499 18.48 -1.79 -5.49
N PRO A 500 18.83 -1.20 -4.33
CA PRO A 500 18.66 0.24 -4.15
C PRO A 500 19.53 1.07 -5.09
N LEU A 501 20.68 0.55 -5.50
CA LEU A 501 21.54 1.23 -6.48
C LEU A 501 20.93 1.22 -7.88
N LEU A 502 20.34 0.10 -8.31
CA LEU A 502 19.59 -0.01 -9.57
C LEU A 502 18.42 0.96 -9.63
N GLU A 503 17.66 1.05 -8.55
CA GLU A 503 16.54 2.00 -8.42
C GLU A 503 17.02 3.45 -8.48
N CYS A 504 18.10 3.76 -7.79
CA CYS A 504 18.74 5.09 -7.84
C CYS A 504 19.16 5.44 -9.28
N PHE A 505 19.82 4.52 -9.99
CA PHE A 505 20.20 4.73 -11.39
C PHE A 505 18.99 4.88 -12.31
N THR A 506 17.88 4.21 -12.02
CA THR A 506 16.64 4.40 -12.79
C THR A 506 16.17 5.85 -12.73
N SER A 507 16.06 6.42 -11.56
CA SER A 507 15.69 7.83 -11.36
C SER A 507 16.70 8.80 -11.99
N ILE A 508 17.99 8.51 -11.84
CA ILE A 508 19.05 9.35 -12.44
C ILE A 508 18.99 9.30 -13.98
N ALA A 509 18.78 8.14 -14.58
CA ALA A 509 18.68 8.00 -16.03
C ALA A 509 17.51 8.78 -16.61
N GLN A 510 16.36 8.71 -15.93
CA GLN A 510 15.17 9.49 -16.30
C GLN A 510 15.42 10.99 -16.17
N ALA A 511 16.04 11.42 -15.07
CA ALA A 511 16.32 12.82 -14.80
C ALA A 511 17.32 13.45 -15.79
N LEU A 512 18.41 12.76 -16.05
CA LEU A 512 19.46 13.25 -16.94
C LEU A 512 19.03 13.20 -18.41
N GLY A 513 18.07 12.34 -18.77
CA GLY A 513 17.64 12.18 -20.15
C GLY A 513 18.81 11.82 -21.08
N PRO A 514 18.95 12.48 -22.24
CA PRO A 514 20.07 12.24 -23.15
C PRO A 514 21.47 12.46 -22.54
N GLY A 515 21.57 13.22 -21.46
CA GLY A 515 22.81 13.41 -20.71
C GLY A 515 23.35 12.14 -20.04
N PHE A 516 22.51 11.11 -19.87
CA PHE A 516 22.92 9.81 -19.36
C PHE A 516 23.65 8.93 -20.42
N SER A 517 23.67 9.35 -21.68
CA SER A 517 24.25 8.57 -22.79
C SER A 517 25.69 8.12 -22.53
N GLN A 518 26.49 8.94 -21.86
CA GLN A 518 27.88 8.63 -21.53
C GLN A 518 28.03 7.46 -20.55
N PHE A 519 26.98 7.13 -19.79
CA PHE A 519 26.96 6.05 -18.80
C PHE A 519 26.11 4.86 -19.26
N ALA A 520 25.36 5.01 -20.33
CA ALA A 520 24.28 4.11 -20.70
C ALA A 520 24.73 2.70 -21.09
N GLU A 521 25.80 2.57 -21.88
CA GLU A 521 26.23 1.26 -22.39
C GLU A 521 26.59 0.26 -21.29
N PRO A 522 27.48 0.58 -20.33
CA PRO A 522 27.79 -0.34 -19.24
C PRO A 522 26.58 -0.70 -18.36
N VAL A 523 25.70 0.26 -18.11
CA VAL A 523 24.49 0.07 -17.32
C VAL A 523 23.51 -0.85 -18.04
N PHE A 524 23.26 -0.60 -19.31
CA PHE A 524 22.42 -1.44 -20.16
C PHE A 524 22.92 -2.87 -20.22
N GLN A 525 24.22 -3.04 -20.49
CA GLN A 525 24.81 -4.36 -20.61
C GLN A 525 24.72 -5.14 -19.30
N ARG A 526 24.92 -4.49 -18.18
CA ARG A 526 24.79 -5.14 -16.88
C ARG A 526 23.36 -5.58 -16.58
N CYS A 527 22.35 -4.78 -16.95
CA CYS A 527 20.95 -5.19 -16.84
C CYS A 527 20.66 -6.46 -17.64
N ILE A 528 21.14 -6.53 -18.86
CA ILE A 528 21.02 -7.74 -19.70
C ILE A 528 21.68 -8.94 -19.02
N ASN A 529 22.90 -8.77 -18.50
CA ASN A 529 23.64 -9.83 -17.82
C ASN A 529 22.93 -10.32 -16.55
N LEU A 530 22.36 -9.41 -15.76
CA LEU A 530 21.59 -9.74 -14.57
C LEU A 530 20.38 -10.61 -14.90
N ILE A 531 19.61 -10.23 -15.91
CA ILE A 531 18.42 -10.98 -16.32
C ILE A 531 18.82 -12.38 -16.84
N GLN A 532 19.85 -12.45 -17.69
CA GLN A 532 20.36 -13.74 -18.22
C GLN A 532 20.89 -14.65 -17.11
N SER A 533 21.63 -14.10 -16.15
CA SER A 533 22.13 -14.86 -14.98
C SER A 533 21.01 -15.44 -14.15
N GLN A 534 19.93 -14.68 -13.94
CA GLN A 534 18.78 -15.15 -13.17
C GLN A 534 17.96 -16.20 -13.94
N HIS A 535 17.82 -16.06 -15.25
CA HIS A 535 17.21 -17.11 -16.07
C HIS A 535 18.02 -18.42 -16.02
N LEU A 536 19.35 -18.32 -16.03
CA LEU A 536 20.21 -19.47 -15.84
C LEU A 536 20.07 -20.07 -14.44
N ALA A 537 20.03 -19.24 -13.38
CA ALA A 537 19.87 -19.67 -12.00
C ALA A 537 18.53 -20.39 -11.75
N LYS A 538 17.49 -20.01 -12.47
CA LYS A 538 16.17 -20.67 -12.41
C LYS A 538 16.23 -22.11 -12.91
N VAL A 539 17.04 -22.38 -13.91
CA VAL A 539 17.19 -23.69 -14.56
C VAL A 539 18.30 -24.53 -13.93
N ASP A 540 19.46 -23.92 -13.69
CA ASP A 540 20.67 -24.58 -13.14
C ASP A 540 21.41 -23.63 -12.20
N PRO A 541 21.05 -23.61 -10.90
CA PRO A 541 21.69 -22.76 -9.89
C PRO A 541 23.21 -23.02 -9.76
N ALA A 542 23.64 -24.26 -9.99
CA ALA A 542 25.06 -24.61 -9.89
C ALA A 542 25.88 -24.00 -11.04
N ALA A 543 25.33 -23.99 -12.25
CA ALA A 543 25.96 -23.32 -13.41
C ALA A 543 25.95 -21.80 -13.27
N ALA A 544 24.92 -21.25 -12.67
CA ALA A 544 24.80 -19.81 -12.42
C ALA A 544 25.70 -19.31 -11.29
N GLY A 545 26.12 -20.22 -10.38
CA GLY A 545 26.88 -19.85 -9.17
C GLY A 545 26.11 -19.02 -8.14
N ALA A 546 24.78 -18.93 -8.26
CA ALA A 546 23.92 -18.19 -7.37
C ALA A 546 22.51 -18.79 -7.37
N LEU A 547 21.75 -18.54 -6.29
CA LEU A 547 20.34 -18.88 -6.19
C LEU A 547 19.48 -17.89 -7.02
N TYR A 548 18.39 -18.39 -7.55
CA TYR A 548 17.41 -17.55 -8.25
C TYR A 548 16.74 -16.55 -7.29
N ASP A 549 16.70 -15.30 -7.72
CA ASP A 549 15.96 -14.23 -7.03
C ASP A 549 15.34 -13.31 -8.10
N LYS A 550 14.01 -13.32 -8.17
CA LYS A 550 13.25 -12.55 -9.16
C LYS A 550 13.51 -11.04 -9.11
N GLU A 551 13.87 -10.51 -7.93
CA GLU A 551 14.08 -9.07 -7.73
C GLU A 551 15.20 -8.52 -8.61
N PHE A 552 16.23 -9.29 -8.91
CA PHE A 552 17.27 -8.88 -9.86
C PHE A 552 16.70 -8.64 -11.25
N ILE A 553 15.74 -9.47 -11.68
CA ILE A 553 15.09 -9.30 -12.98
C ILE A 553 14.21 -8.05 -12.96
N VAL A 554 13.39 -7.90 -11.93
CA VAL A 554 12.49 -6.75 -11.78
C VAL A 554 13.27 -5.43 -11.80
N CYS A 555 14.28 -5.30 -10.95
CA CYS A 555 15.10 -4.09 -10.89
C CYS A 555 15.84 -3.80 -12.18
N ALA A 556 16.36 -4.84 -12.84
CA ALA A 556 17.04 -4.68 -14.14
C ALA A 556 16.07 -4.24 -15.24
N LEU A 557 14.86 -4.80 -15.28
CA LEU A 557 13.83 -4.38 -16.25
C LEU A 557 13.39 -2.94 -16.00
N ASP A 558 13.22 -2.55 -14.75
CA ASP A 558 12.83 -1.18 -14.37
C ASP A 558 13.92 -0.16 -14.76
N LEU A 559 15.20 -0.52 -14.58
CA LEU A 559 16.30 0.33 -15.02
C LEU A 559 16.36 0.42 -16.56
N LEU A 560 16.08 -0.66 -17.27
CA LEU A 560 15.97 -0.62 -18.74
C LEU A 560 14.82 0.29 -19.20
N SER A 561 13.69 0.28 -18.48
CA SER A 561 12.59 1.23 -18.73
C SER A 561 13.04 2.67 -18.49
N GLY A 562 13.75 2.93 -17.40
CA GLY A 562 14.33 4.24 -17.12
C GLY A 562 15.30 4.72 -18.20
N LEU A 563 16.12 3.83 -18.74
CA LEU A 563 17.01 4.11 -19.88
C LEU A 563 16.21 4.43 -21.15
N ALA A 564 15.16 3.68 -21.43
CA ALA A 564 14.32 3.91 -22.60
C ALA A 564 13.62 5.28 -22.52
N GLU A 565 13.06 5.62 -21.38
CA GLU A 565 12.44 6.93 -21.16
C GLU A 565 13.47 8.07 -21.22
N GLY A 566 14.60 7.91 -20.56
CA GLY A 566 15.61 8.95 -20.47
C GLY A 566 16.33 9.21 -21.79
N LEU A 567 16.82 8.17 -22.41
CA LEU A 567 17.57 8.28 -23.68
C LEU A 567 16.67 8.52 -24.88
N GLY A 568 15.38 8.12 -24.79
CA GLY A 568 14.50 8.17 -25.94
C GLY A 568 15.06 7.38 -27.13
N PRO A 569 15.04 7.94 -28.36
CA PRO A 569 15.61 7.27 -29.54
C PRO A 569 17.09 6.89 -29.42
N GLY A 570 17.82 7.52 -28.51
CA GLY A 570 19.23 7.22 -28.24
C GLY A 570 19.51 5.81 -27.74
N ILE A 571 18.48 5.09 -27.23
CA ILE A 571 18.62 3.70 -26.80
C ILE A 571 18.68 2.70 -27.97
N GLU A 572 18.30 3.12 -29.17
CA GLU A 572 18.10 2.24 -30.32
C GLU A 572 19.34 1.41 -30.62
N SER A 573 20.52 2.02 -30.63
CA SER A 573 21.78 1.31 -30.92
C SER A 573 22.10 0.22 -29.91
N LEU A 574 21.80 0.45 -28.64
CA LEU A 574 21.98 -0.51 -27.56
C LEU A 574 21.03 -1.70 -27.70
N VAL A 575 19.77 -1.43 -28.00
CA VAL A 575 18.76 -2.47 -28.25
C VAL A 575 19.09 -3.31 -29.47
N ALA A 576 19.49 -2.66 -30.56
CA ALA A 576 19.83 -3.31 -31.82
C ALA A 576 21.00 -4.33 -31.70
N GLN A 577 21.98 -4.03 -30.85
CA GLN A 577 23.17 -4.84 -30.63
C GLN A 577 23.03 -5.87 -29.51
N SER A 578 21.88 -5.99 -28.91
CA SER A 578 21.64 -6.85 -27.75
C SER A 578 20.60 -7.93 -28.01
N SER A 579 20.49 -8.88 -27.08
CA SER A 579 19.45 -9.90 -27.02
C SER A 579 18.20 -9.46 -26.28
N LEU A 580 18.00 -8.15 -26.01
CA LEU A 580 16.92 -7.66 -25.20
C LEU A 580 15.53 -8.09 -25.69
N ARG A 581 15.28 -8.08 -26.99
CA ARG A 581 13.98 -8.49 -27.55
C ARG A 581 13.55 -9.89 -27.09
N ASP A 582 14.46 -10.86 -27.20
CA ASP A 582 14.17 -12.25 -26.85
C ASP A 582 14.05 -12.43 -25.32
N ILE A 583 14.91 -11.76 -24.57
CA ILE A 583 14.88 -11.75 -23.11
C ILE A 583 13.58 -11.11 -22.62
N LEU A 584 13.18 -10.00 -23.20
CA LEU A 584 11.94 -9.29 -22.83
C LEU A 584 10.71 -10.18 -23.07
N LEU A 585 10.65 -10.85 -24.20
CA LEU A 585 9.53 -11.77 -24.47
C LEU A 585 9.48 -12.91 -23.44
N GLN A 586 10.62 -13.44 -23.06
CA GLN A 586 10.70 -14.45 -21.99
C GLN A 586 10.20 -13.90 -20.65
N CYS A 587 10.58 -12.68 -20.30
CA CYS A 587 10.10 -12.01 -19.07
C CYS A 587 8.59 -11.73 -19.11
N CYS A 588 8.04 -11.37 -20.26
CA CYS A 588 6.58 -11.18 -20.42
C CYS A 588 5.79 -12.47 -20.19
N MET A 589 6.42 -13.62 -20.29
CA MET A 589 5.83 -14.95 -20.06
C MET A 589 6.24 -15.57 -18.72
N ASP A 590 6.95 -14.83 -17.85
CA ASP A 590 7.41 -15.36 -16.57
C ASP A 590 6.25 -15.77 -15.66
N GLU A 591 6.49 -16.72 -14.79
CA GLU A 591 5.51 -17.18 -13.77
C GLU A 591 5.20 -16.10 -12.74
N ALA A 592 6.22 -15.31 -12.37
CA ALA A 592 6.08 -14.23 -11.41
C ALA A 592 5.37 -13.01 -12.02
N ALA A 593 4.31 -12.56 -11.36
CA ALA A 593 3.53 -11.41 -11.80
C ALA A 593 4.36 -10.12 -11.84
N ASP A 594 5.25 -9.93 -10.86
CA ASP A 594 6.12 -8.73 -10.78
C ASP A 594 7.05 -8.64 -11.99
N VAL A 595 7.62 -9.77 -12.41
CA VAL A 595 8.46 -9.83 -13.61
C VAL A 595 7.66 -9.49 -14.86
N ARG A 596 6.45 -10.04 -15.00
CA ARG A 596 5.58 -9.71 -16.13
C ARG A 596 5.19 -8.23 -16.14
N GLN A 597 4.90 -7.67 -14.97
CA GLN A 597 4.53 -6.26 -14.81
C GLN A 597 5.65 -5.33 -15.32
N SER A 598 6.88 -5.51 -14.85
CA SER A 598 8.03 -4.73 -15.29
C SER A 598 8.37 -4.97 -16.76
N ALA A 599 8.26 -6.22 -17.22
CA ALA A 599 8.50 -6.56 -18.64
C ALA A 599 7.51 -5.87 -19.59
N LEU A 600 6.23 -5.83 -19.24
CA LEU A 600 5.19 -5.17 -20.03
C LEU A 600 5.32 -3.64 -20.00
N ALA A 601 5.76 -3.07 -18.89
CA ALA A 601 6.12 -1.65 -18.82
C ALA A 601 7.27 -1.33 -19.80
N LEU A 602 8.34 -2.14 -19.79
CA LEU A 602 9.44 -1.98 -20.72
C LEU A 602 9.01 -2.18 -22.18
N LEU A 603 8.12 -3.13 -22.46
CA LEU A 603 7.54 -3.32 -23.78
C LEU A 603 6.87 -2.04 -24.29
N GLY A 604 6.07 -1.40 -23.46
CA GLY A 604 5.43 -0.12 -23.78
C GLY A 604 6.43 0.99 -24.04
N ASP A 605 7.47 1.11 -23.23
CA ASP A 605 8.52 2.11 -23.40
C ASP A 605 9.32 1.91 -24.69
N LEU A 606 9.72 0.67 -24.98
CA LEU A 606 10.41 0.34 -26.24
C LEU A 606 9.50 0.53 -27.46
N SER A 607 8.22 0.30 -27.31
CA SER A 607 7.23 0.58 -28.36
C SER A 607 7.18 2.06 -28.74
N ARG A 608 7.37 2.95 -27.77
CA ARG A 608 7.45 4.40 -28.01
C ARG A 608 8.70 4.81 -28.77
N VAL A 609 9.85 4.27 -28.38
CA VAL A 609 11.17 4.80 -28.81
C VAL A 609 11.80 4.02 -29.93
N CYS A 610 11.65 2.69 -30.00
CA CYS A 610 12.28 1.86 -31.00
C CYS A 610 11.42 0.65 -31.42
N PRO A 611 10.19 0.85 -31.90
CA PRO A 611 9.27 -0.27 -32.23
C PRO A 611 9.81 -1.21 -33.30
N ILE A 612 10.71 -0.74 -34.17
CA ILE A 612 11.30 -1.54 -35.23
C ILE A 612 12.09 -2.76 -34.71
N HIS A 613 12.69 -2.65 -33.55
CA HIS A 613 13.42 -3.74 -32.90
C HIS A 613 12.53 -4.80 -32.24
N LEU A 614 11.24 -4.48 -32.03
CA LEU A 614 10.24 -5.44 -31.57
C LEU A 614 9.57 -6.18 -32.72
N HIS A 615 9.62 -5.63 -33.93
CA HIS A 615 8.89 -6.11 -35.08
C HIS A 615 9.16 -7.58 -35.44
N PRO A 616 10.37 -8.12 -35.36
CA PRO A 616 10.63 -9.54 -35.72
C PRO A 616 9.83 -10.55 -34.87
N ARG A 617 9.40 -10.17 -33.65
CA ARG A 617 8.57 -11.01 -32.76
C ARG A 617 7.28 -10.32 -32.34
N LEU A 618 6.82 -9.40 -33.16
CA LEU A 618 5.67 -8.54 -32.85
C LEU A 618 4.41 -9.33 -32.47
N GLN A 619 4.06 -10.35 -33.25
CA GLN A 619 2.83 -11.11 -32.98
C GLN A 619 2.91 -11.90 -31.67
N GLU A 620 4.09 -12.35 -31.28
CA GLU A 620 4.29 -13.03 -30.01
C GLU A 620 4.12 -12.05 -28.83
N PHE A 621 4.68 -10.83 -28.93
CA PHE A 621 4.46 -9.80 -27.93
C PHE A 621 2.99 -9.42 -27.79
N LEU A 622 2.29 -9.20 -28.90
CA LEU A 622 0.87 -8.87 -28.91
C LEU A 622 0.02 -9.98 -28.30
N ASN A 623 0.30 -11.23 -28.62
CA ASN A 623 -0.42 -12.38 -28.09
C ASN A 623 -0.23 -12.54 -26.58
N VAL A 624 1.01 -12.37 -26.11
CA VAL A 624 1.34 -12.46 -24.68
C VAL A 624 0.69 -11.33 -23.91
N ALA A 625 0.77 -10.10 -24.40
CA ALA A 625 0.12 -8.94 -23.78
C ALA A 625 -1.41 -9.09 -23.76
N ALA A 626 -2.02 -9.54 -24.85
CA ALA A 626 -3.46 -9.76 -24.93
C ALA A 626 -3.96 -10.81 -23.91
N LYS A 627 -3.17 -11.86 -23.66
CA LYS A 627 -3.50 -12.88 -22.64
C LYS A 627 -3.60 -12.31 -21.24
N GLN A 628 -2.85 -11.27 -20.90
CA GLN A 628 -2.89 -10.65 -19.58
C GLN A 628 -4.17 -9.84 -19.34
N LEU A 629 -4.97 -9.61 -20.37
CA LEU A 629 -6.24 -8.87 -20.29
C LEU A 629 -7.46 -9.76 -20.05
N ASN A 630 -7.32 -11.09 -20.03
CA ASN A 630 -8.44 -11.95 -19.74
C ASN A 630 -8.97 -11.74 -18.30
N PRO A 631 -10.26 -12.00 -18.03
CA PRO A 631 -10.87 -11.69 -16.73
C PRO A 631 -10.17 -12.34 -15.52
N GLN A 632 -9.59 -13.51 -15.69
CA GLN A 632 -8.86 -14.22 -14.64
C GLN A 632 -7.56 -13.49 -14.29
N CYS A 633 -6.77 -13.14 -15.31
CA CYS A 633 -5.52 -12.39 -15.11
C CYS A 633 -5.77 -10.99 -14.52
N VAL A 634 -6.83 -10.31 -14.96
CA VAL A 634 -7.22 -9.01 -14.39
C VAL A 634 -7.52 -9.13 -12.91
N LYS A 635 -8.19 -10.19 -12.49
CA LYS A 635 -8.52 -10.44 -11.09
C LYS A 635 -7.29 -10.79 -10.24
N GLU A 636 -6.37 -11.60 -10.79
CA GLU A 636 -5.18 -12.10 -10.08
C GLU A 636 -4.02 -11.09 -10.05
N ALA A 637 -3.86 -10.30 -11.11
CA ALA A 637 -2.72 -9.41 -11.31
C ALA A 637 -3.13 -8.14 -12.08
N VAL A 638 -3.87 -7.25 -11.43
CA VAL A 638 -4.41 -6.03 -12.04
C VAL A 638 -3.33 -5.12 -12.62
N SER A 639 -2.17 -4.99 -11.96
CA SER A 639 -1.06 -4.17 -12.43
C SER A 639 -0.41 -4.71 -13.71
N VAL A 640 -0.33 -6.03 -13.85
CA VAL A 640 0.13 -6.69 -15.08
C VAL A 640 -0.84 -6.39 -16.23
N ALA A 641 -2.14 -6.52 -16.00
CA ALA A 641 -3.17 -6.20 -16.98
C ALA A 641 -3.12 -4.72 -17.41
N ASN A 642 -2.93 -3.82 -16.44
CA ASN A 642 -2.78 -2.39 -16.70
C ASN A 642 -1.61 -2.09 -17.65
N ASN A 643 -0.43 -2.64 -17.37
CA ASN A 643 0.75 -2.44 -18.19
C ASN A 643 0.63 -3.10 -19.57
N ALA A 644 0.01 -4.28 -19.64
CA ALA A 644 -0.30 -4.95 -20.90
C ALA A 644 -1.24 -4.11 -21.78
N CYS A 645 -2.28 -3.57 -21.19
CA CYS A 645 -3.22 -2.69 -21.86
C CYS A 645 -2.52 -1.46 -22.44
N TRP A 646 -1.75 -0.78 -21.63
CA TRP A 646 -0.97 0.38 -22.05
C TRP A 646 0.02 0.06 -23.16
N ALA A 647 0.78 -1.03 -23.04
CA ALA A 647 1.74 -1.48 -24.06
C ALA A 647 1.08 -1.77 -25.40
N ILE A 648 -0.08 -2.43 -25.41
CA ILE A 648 -0.87 -2.67 -26.62
C ILE A 648 -1.27 -1.36 -27.27
N GLY A 649 -1.72 -0.38 -26.48
CA GLY A 649 -2.08 0.94 -26.99
C GLY A 649 -0.91 1.67 -27.64
N GLU A 650 0.27 1.64 -27.01
CA GLU A 650 1.50 2.23 -27.56
C GLU A 650 1.93 1.53 -28.86
N LEU A 651 1.89 0.21 -28.89
CA LEU A 651 2.16 -0.55 -30.10
C LEU A 651 1.19 -0.20 -31.23
N ALA A 652 -0.09 -0.11 -30.94
CA ALA A 652 -1.12 0.18 -31.94
C ALA A 652 -0.83 1.46 -32.71
N ILE A 653 -0.44 2.52 -32.02
CA ILE A 653 -0.12 3.82 -32.64
C ILE A 653 1.12 3.68 -33.56
N LYS A 654 2.10 2.87 -33.19
CA LYS A 654 3.37 2.75 -33.91
C LYS A 654 3.33 1.78 -35.10
N ILE A 655 2.63 0.66 -34.97
CA ILE A 655 2.58 -0.37 -36.00
C ILE A 655 1.38 -0.25 -36.96
N GLY A 656 0.38 0.56 -36.57
CA GLY A 656 -0.80 0.78 -37.39
C GLY A 656 -1.59 -0.50 -37.61
N LYS A 657 -2.03 -0.76 -38.85
CA LYS A 657 -2.89 -1.90 -39.18
C LYS A 657 -2.30 -3.29 -38.96
N GLU A 658 -1.01 -3.39 -38.68
CA GLU A 658 -0.37 -4.68 -38.33
C GLU A 658 -0.90 -5.26 -37.01
N ILE A 659 -1.55 -4.44 -36.17
CA ILE A 659 -2.20 -4.90 -34.93
C ILE A 659 -3.50 -5.68 -35.17
N SER A 660 -4.03 -5.65 -36.36
CA SER A 660 -5.36 -6.23 -36.72
C SER A 660 -5.62 -7.62 -36.15
N PRO A 661 -4.69 -8.57 -36.12
CA PRO A 661 -4.93 -9.92 -35.64
C PRO A 661 -5.39 -10.04 -34.20
N VAL A 662 -5.04 -9.07 -33.35
CA VAL A 662 -5.37 -9.10 -31.92
C VAL A 662 -6.48 -8.13 -31.53
N VAL A 663 -6.91 -7.23 -32.43
CA VAL A 663 -7.84 -6.14 -32.12
C VAL A 663 -9.15 -6.66 -31.49
N ILE A 664 -9.80 -7.63 -32.12
CA ILE A 664 -11.06 -8.16 -31.61
C ILE A 664 -10.88 -8.84 -30.25
N THR A 665 -9.81 -9.59 -30.07
CA THR A 665 -9.50 -10.24 -28.78
C THR A 665 -9.31 -9.20 -27.69
N VAL A 666 -8.54 -8.16 -27.95
CA VAL A 666 -8.29 -7.09 -26.99
C VAL A 666 -9.57 -6.33 -26.67
N VAL A 667 -10.32 -5.93 -27.68
CA VAL A 667 -11.61 -5.23 -27.50
C VAL A 667 -12.58 -6.05 -26.66
N SER A 668 -12.67 -7.36 -26.90
CA SER A 668 -13.52 -8.26 -26.12
C SER A 668 -13.14 -8.37 -24.65
N CYS A 669 -11.85 -8.14 -24.32
CA CYS A 669 -11.35 -8.09 -22.93
C CYS A 669 -11.57 -6.72 -22.29
N LEU A 670 -11.40 -5.62 -23.04
CA LEU A 670 -11.53 -4.26 -22.52
C LEU A 670 -12.99 -3.85 -22.24
N VAL A 671 -13.94 -4.33 -23.06
CA VAL A 671 -15.36 -3.98 -22.92
C VAL A 671 -15.94 -4.38 -21.54
N PRO A 672 -15.71 -5.59 -21.01
CA PRO A 672 -16.15 -5.95 -19.66
C PRO A 672 -15.55 -5.06 -18.56
N ILE A 673 -14.28 -4.67 -18.69
CA ILE A 673 -13.60 -3.76 -17.74
C ILE A 673 -14.33 -2.42 -17.70
N LEU A 674 -14.65 -1.85 -18.87
CA LEU A 674 -15.34 -0.56 -18.98
C LEU A 674 -16.79 -0.62 -18.50
N LYS A 675 -17.48 -1.75 -18.67
CA LYS A 675 -18.89 -1.93 -18.26
C LYS A 675 -19.07 -2.14 -16.77
N SER A 676 -18.05 -2.64 -16.08
CA SER A 676 -18.10 -2.94 -14.65
C SER A 676 -16.94 -2.26 -13.93
N PRO A 677 -16.94 -0.92 -13.83
CA PRO A 677 -15.81 -0.17 -13.28
C PRO A 677 -15.70 -0.26 -11.75
N GLU A 678 -16.76 -0.72 -11.07
CA GLU A 678 -16.80 -0.77 -9.61
C GLU A 678 -15.74 -1.73 -9.05
N GLY A 679 -14.95 -1.24 -8.13
CA GLY A 679 -13.89 -2.03 -7.47
C GLY A 679 -12.63 -2.25 -8.32
N LEU A 680 -12.53 -1.67 -9.52
CA LEU A 680 -11.34 -1.76 -10.36
C LEU A 680 -10.40 -0.57 -10.16
N ASN A 681 -9.11 -0.81 -10.41
CA ASN A 681 -8.08 0.21 -10.38
C ASN A 681 -8.37 1.32 -11.42
N LYS A 682 -8.31 2.58 -10.99
CA LYS A 682 -8.56 3.74 -11.84
C LYS A 682 -7.65 3.78 -13.07
N SER A 683 -6.36 3.44 -12.91
CA SER A 683 -5.41 3.43 -14.02
C SER A 683 -5.76 2.40 -15.08
N LEU A 684 -6.25 1.23 -14.68
CA LEU A 684 -6.70 0.21 -15.63
C LEU A 684 -7.91 0.69 -16.44
N LEU A 685 -8.86 1.39 -15.81
CA LEU A 685 -10.02 1.97 -16.50
C LEU A 685 -9.59 3.04 -17.52
N GLU A 686 -8.73 3.94 -17.11
CA GLU A 686 -8.18 4.99 -18.00
C GLU A 686 -7.43 4.38 -19.18
N ASN A 687 -6.50 3.47 -18.92
CA ASN A 687 -5.73 2.79 -19.96
C ASN A 687 -6.61 1.94 -20.88
N SER A 688 -7.66 1.30 -20.35
CA SER A 688 -8.62 0.55 -21.16
C SER A 688 -9.38 1.47 -22.13
N ALA A 689 -9.81 2.64 -21.68
CA ALA A 689 -10.49 3.61 -22.53
C ALA A 689 -9.56 4.21 -23.59
N ILE A 690 -8.33 4.54 -23.23
CA ILE A 690 -7.33 5.09 -24.15
C ILE A 690 -6.93 4.05 -25.20
N THR A 691 -6.63 2.83 -24.77
CA THR A 691 -6.22 1.75 -25.68
C THR A 691 -7.35 1.36 -26.65
N LEU A 692 -8.58 1.30 -26.16
CA LEU A 692 -9.74 1.09 -27.04
C LEU A 692 -9.81 2.19 -28.10
N GLY A 693 -9.63 3.45 -27.71
CA GLY A 693 -9.59 4.57 -28.64
C GLY A 693 -8.47 4.47 -29.68
N ARG A 694 -7.27 4.11 -29.25
CA ARG A 694 -6.13 3.89 -30.16
C ARG A 694 -6.39 2.77 -31.15
N LEU A 695 -6.99 1.66 -30.71
CA LEU A 695 -7.41 0.58 -31.60
C LEU A 695 -8.50 1.01 -32.59
N CYS A 696 -9.44 1.82 -32.13
CA CYS A 696 -10.46 2.41 -32.99
C CYS A 696 -9.88 3.36 -34.03
N TRP A 697 -8.86 4.11 -33.67
CA TRP A 697 -8.20 5.03 -34.58
C TRP A 697 -7.44 4.28 -35.70
N VAL A 698 -6.73 3.23 -35.31
CA VAL A 698 -5.86 2.47 -36.22
C VAL A 698 -6.65 1.49 -37.07
N CYS A 699 -7.65 0.84 -36.49
CA CYS A 699 -8.48 -0.19 -37.15
C CYS A 699 -9.99 0.09 -37.00
N PRO A 700 -10.50 1.25 -37.46
CA PRO A 700 -11.91 1.57 -37.29
C PRO A 700 -12.84 0.57 -37.97
N ASP A 701 -12.42 0.01 -39.10
CA ASP A 701 -13.22 -0.96 -39.87
C ASP A 701 -13.52 -2.26 -39.09
N ILE A 702 -12.59 -2.65 -38.22
CA ILE A 702 -12.71 -3.87 -37.42
C ILE A 702 -13.58 -3.62 -36.16
N VAL A 703 -13.45 -2.47 -35.54
CA VAL A 703 -14.12 -2.15 -34.25
C VAL A 703 -15.49 -1.55 -34.45
N ALA A 704 -15.69 -0.72 -35.46
CA ALA A 704 -16.94 0.00 -35.68
C ALA A 704 -18.20 -0.90 -35.78
N PRO A 705 -18.18 -2.12 -36.36
CA PRO A 705 -19.32 -3.02 -36.34
C PRO A 705 -19.79 -3.45 -34.94
N HIS A 706 -18.94 -3.33 -33.92
CA HIS A 706 -19.18 -3.76 -32.55
C HIS A 706 -19.47 -2.61 -31.59
N MET A 707 -19.54 -1.36 -32.07
CA MET A 707 -19.61 -0.16 -31.24
C MET A 707 -20.85 -0.13 -30.34
N ASP A 708 -21.96 -0.73 -30.76
CA ASP A 708 -23.20 -0.76 -29.98
C ASP A 708 -23.02 -1.41 -28.60
N HIS A 709 -22.03 -2.30 -28.48
CA HIS A 709 -21.79 -3.05 -27.26
C HIS A 709 -21.06 -2.27 -26.19
N PHE A 710 -20.36 -1.19 -26.51
CA PHE A 710 -19.46 -0.51 -25.58
C PHE A 710 -19.53 1.02 -25.59
N MET A 711 -20.18 1.67 -26.54
CA MET A 711 -20.13 3.13 -26.69
C MET A 711 -20.51 3.89 -25.43
N GLN A 712 -21.56 3.47 -24.76
CA GLN A 712 -21.98 4.12 -23.50
C GLN A 712 -20.91 4.05 -22.43
N ALA A 713 -20.42 2.85 -22.14
CA ALA A 713 -19.41 2.62 -21.12
C ALA A 713 -18.08 3.32 -21.45
N TRP A 714 -17.68 3.26 -22.72
CA TRP A 714 -16.45 3.92 -23.19
C TRP A 714 -16.53 5.44 -23.11
N CYS A 715 -17.63 6.05 -23.57
CA CYS A 715 -17.82 7.50 -23.47
C CYS A 715 -17.84 7.97 -22.02
N ASN A 716 -18.47 7.23 -21.11
CA ASN A 716 -18.46 7.52 -19.69
C ASN A 716 -17.04 7.51 -19.11
N ALA A 717 -16.24 6.51 -19.50
CA ALA A 717 -14.83 6.45 -19.09
C ALA A 717 -13.99 7.59 -19.68
N LEU A 718 -14.21 7.96 -20.93
CA LEU A 718 -13.54 9.10 -21.57
C LEU A 718 -13.79 10.43 -20.86
N CYS A 719 -14.97 10.62 -20.28
CA CYS A 719 -15.31 11.82 -19.51
C CYS A 719 -14.42 11.99 -18.28
N MET A 720 -13.89 10.91 -17.73
CA MET A 720 -13.10 10.87 -16.48
C MET A 720 -11.60 11.05 -16.72
N ILE A 721 -11.13 11.02 -17.96
CA ILE A 721 -9.71 11.14 -18.31
C ILE A 721 -9.33 12.62 -18.32
N ARG A 722 -8.16 12.95 -17.76
CA ARG A 722 -7.61 14.31 -17.83
C ARG A 722 -7.24 14.69 -19.26
N ASP A 723 -7.26 15.99 -19.54
CA ASP A 723 -6.93 16.52 -20.85
C ASP A 723 -5.41 16.41 -21.10
N ASP A 724 -5.01 15.45 -21.93
CA ASP A 724 -3.64 15.21 -22.37
C ASP A 724 -3.60 14.60 -23.79
N PHE A 725 -2.40 14.31 -24.27
CA PHE A 725 -2.23 13.71 -25.60
C PHE A 725 -2.83 12.30 -25.71
N GLU A 726 -2.88 11.54 -24.62
CA GLU A 726 -3.47 10.19 -24.63
C GLU A 726 -5.00 10.26 -24.79
N LYS A 727 -5.63 11.24 -24.14
CA LYS A 727 -7.05 11.53 -24.37
C LYS A 727 -7.29 12.01 -25.81
N GLU A 728 -6.38 12.81 -26.40
CA GLU A 728 -6.46 13.19 -27.80
C GLU A 728 -6.46 11.97 -28.72
N ASP A 729 -5.54 11.02 -28.48
CA ASP A 729 -5.49 9.75 -29.23
C ASP A 729 -6.82 8.98 -29.16
N ALA A 730 -7.38 8.89 -27.97
CA ALA A 730 -8.66 8.20 -27.76
C ALA A 730 -9.83 8.88 -28.51
N PHE A 731 -9.83 10.20 -28.55
CA PHE A 731 -10.86 10.98 -29.29
C PHE A 731 -10.66 10.94 -30.80
N HIS A 732 -9.45 10.87 -31.31
CA HIS A 732 -9.21 10.52 -32.71
C HIS A 732 -9.83 9.17 -33.08
N GLY A 733 -9.72 8.18 -32.20
CA GLY A 733 -10.38 6.89 -32.33
C GLY A 733 -11.90 6.98 -32.31
N LEU A 734 -12.46 7.78 -31.41
CA LEU A 734 -13.90 8.05 -31.37
C LEU A 734 -14.40 8.65 -32.67
N CYS A 735 -13.71 9.65 -33.16
CA CYS A 735 -14.03 10.31 -34.43
C CYS A 735 -13.95 9.36 -35.63
N ALA A 736 -12.89 8.56 -35.69
CA ALA A 736 -12.69 7.56 -36.76
C ALA A 736 -13.79 6.50 -36.76
N MET A 737 -14.18 6.00 -35.61
CA MET A 737 -15.27 5.03 -35.49
C MET A 737 -16.63 5.57 -35.89
N VAL A 738 -16.94 6.76 -35.43
CA VAL A 738 -18.22 7.42 -35.79
C VAL A 738 -18.29 7.70 -37.31
N ALA A 739 -17.16 8.12 -37.89
CA ALA A 739 -17.07 8.31 -39.35
C ALA A 739 -17.26 7.00 -40.13
N ALA A 740 -16.74 5.87 -39.58
CA ALA A 740 -16.86 4.55 -40.21
C ALA A 740 -18.27 3.97 -40.09
N ASN A 741 -19.02 4.24 -39.01
CA ASN A 741 -20.36 3.74 -38.76
C ASN A 741 -21.25 4.79 -38.07
N PRO A 742 -21.62 5.88 -38.76
CA PRO A 742 -22.43 6.95 -38.15
C PRO A 742 -23.79 6.47 -37.61
N THR A 743 -24.46 5.58 -38.31
CA THR A 743 -25.77 5.04 -37.92
C THR A 743 -25.71 4.15 -36.66
N GLY A 744 -24.62 3.42 -36.48
CA GLY A 744 -24.44 2.59 -35.28
C GLY A 744 -24.21 3.39 -34.01
N ALA A 745 -23.77 4.64 -34.13
CA ALA A 745 -23.50 5.52 -32.99
C ALA A 745 -24.70 6.42 -32.62
N VAL A 746 -25.74 6.50 -33.42
CA VAL A 746 -26.91 7.38 -33.18
C VAL A 746 -27.56 7.11 -31.83
N GLY A 747 -27.71 5.83 -31.46
CA GLY A 747 -28.26 5.44 -30.16
C GLY A 747 -27.46 5.87 -28.95
N SER A 748 -26.18 6.21 -29.14
CA SER A 748 -25.25 6.65 -28.11
C SER A 748 -24.85 8.13 -28.20
N LEU A 749 -25.55 8.90 -29.01
CA LEU A 749 -25.21 10.31 -29.28
C LEU A 749 -25.16 11.15 -28.01
N VAL A 750 -26.06 10.91 -27.06
CA VAL A 750 -26.06 11.60 -25.76
C VAL A 750 -24.70 11.42 -25.04
N TYR A 751 -24.18 10.20 -25.01
CA TYR A 751 -22.91 9.89 -24.38
C TYR A 751 -21.72 10.46 -25.14
N ILE A 752 -21.77 10.46 -26.48
CA ILE A 752 -20.76 11.11 -27.33
C ILE A 752 -20.71 12.61 -27.03
N CYS A 753 -21.85 13.26 -26.92
CA CYS A 753 -21.93 14.68 -26.57
C CYS A 753 -21.36 14.97 -25.19
N GLN A 754 -21.66 14.13 -24.20
CA GLN A 754 -21.08 14.25 -22.86
C GLN A 754 -19.55 14.11 -22.89
N ALA A 755 -19.02 13.12 -23.62
CA ALA A 755 -17.59 12.93 -23.79
C ALA A 755 -16.92 14.14 -24.46
N CYS A 756 -17.48 14.66 -25.54
CA CYS A 756 -16.99 15.87 -26.21
C CYS A 756 -17.02 17.10 -25.30
N ALA A 757 -18.05 17.24 -24.48
CA ALA A 757 -18.17 18.33 -23.52
C ALA A 757 -17.23 18.22 -22.32
N SER A 758 -16.66 17.03 -22.06
CA SER A 758 -15.75 16.79 -20.92
C SER A 758 -14.41 17.51 -21.06
N TRP A 759 -14.00 17.88 -22.27
CA TRP A 759 -12.78 18.64 -22.49
C TRP A 759 -12.86 20.04 -21.87
N ASN A 760 -11.78 20.45 -21.20
CA ASN A 760 -11.59 21.86 -20.87
C ASN A 760 -11.13 22.64 -22.12
N GLU A 761 -10.10 22.11 -22.80
CA GLU A 761 -9.57 22.67 -24.03
C GLU A 761 -8.93 21.59 -24.90
N ILE A 762 -9.28 21.53 -26.17
CA ILE A 762 -8.61 20.68 -27.16
C ILE A 762 -7.51 21.53 -27.81
N LYS A 763 -6.26 21.16 -27.57
CA LYS A 763 -5.09 21.90 -28.09
C LYS A 763 -4.82 21.60 -29.56
N SER A 764 -5.19 20.40 -30.02
CA SER A 764 -5.04 19.99 -31.42
C SER A 764 -6.13 20.57 -32.30
N GLU A 765 -5.77 21.45 -33.22
CA GLU A 765 -6.72 21.96 -34.25
C GLU A 765 -7.34 20.84 -35.10
N GLY A 766 -6.53 19.81 -35.40
CA GLY A 766 -7.00 18.65 -36.16
C GLY A 766 -8.14 17.93 -35.44
N LEU A 767 -7.94 17.61 -34.16
CA LEU A 767 -8.96 16.96 -33.34
C LEU A 767 -10.20 17.86 -33.13
N GLN A 768 -9.98 19.16 -32.87
CA GLN A 768 -11.07 20.13 -32.75
C GLN A 768 -11.98 20.09 -33.99
N ASN A 769 -11.37 20.10 -35.18
CA ASN A 769 -12.10 20.03 -36.44
C ASN A 769 -12.84 18.70 -36.62
N GLU A 770 -12.23 17.58 -36.29
CA GLU A 770 -12.85 16.26 -36.37
C GLU A 770 -14.08 16.16 -35.45
N VAL A 771 -13.97 16.65 -34.22
CA VAL A 771 -15.08 16.69 -33.25
C VAL A 771 -16.22 17.60 -33.77
N CYS A 772 -15.88 18.78 -34.30
CA CYS A 772 -16.85 19.68 -34.90
C CYS A 772 -17.59 19.01 -36.09
N GLN A 773 -16.87 18.33 -36.96
CA GLN A 773 -17.44 17.63 -38.12
C GLN A 773 -18.43 16.54 -37.70
N ILE A 774 -18.08 15.77 -36.69
CA ILE A 774 -18.94 14.68 -36.19
C ILE A 774 -20.22 15.23 -35.60
N LEU A 775 -20.11 16.19 -34.69
CA LEU A 775 -21.25 16.78 -34.01
C LEU A 775 -22.20 17.49 -35.02
N ASN A 776 -21.63 18.27 -35.96
CA ASN A 776 -22.41 18.92 -37.03
C ASN A 776 -23.01 17.90 -37.98
N GLY A 777 -22.32 16.80 -38.29
CA GLY A 777 -22.86 15.70 -39.08
C GLY A 777 -24.09 15.09 -38.44
N TYR A 778 -24.09 14.84 -37.13
CA TYR A 778 -25.28 14.35 -36.43
C TYR A 778 -26.40 15.37 -36.36
N LYS A 779 -26.08 16.64 -36.18
CA LYS A 779 -27.08 17.72 -36.22
C LYS A 779 -27.81 17.76 -37.54
N GLN A 780 -27.08 17.62 -38.66
CA GLN A 780 -27.66 17.55 -40.00
C GLN A 780 -28.46 16.26 -40.19
N MET A 781 -27.96 15.12 -39.74
CA MET A 781 -28.60 13.81 -39.91
C MET A 781 -29.96 13.74 -39.19
N LEU A 782 -30.04 14.27 -37.97
CA LEU A 782 -31.24 14.22 -37.15
C LEU A 782 -32.24 15.36 -37.46
N GLY A 783 -31.78 16.40 -38.14
CA GLY A 783 -32.54 17.63 -38.31
C GLY A 783 -32.74 18.38 -37.00
N SER A 784 -33.35 19.57 -37.07
CA SER A 784 -33.52 20.47 -35.91
C SER A 784 -34.30 19.83 -34.77
N GLY A 785 -35.39 19.13 -35.06
CA GLY A 785 -36.21 18.54 -34.03
C GLY A 785 -35.57 17.37 -33.30
N GLY A 786 -34.89 16.48 -34.03
CA GLY A 786 -34.17 15.35 -33.44
C GLY A 786 -32.95 15.79 -32.62
N TRP A 787 -32.25 16.80 -33.10
CA TRP A 787 -31.12 17.39 -32.38
C TRP A 787 -31.53 18.06 -31.08
N GLU A 788 -32.59 18.91 -31.14
CA GLU A 788 -33.15 19.58 -29.95
C GLU A 788 -33.65 18.57 -28.92
N GLN A 789 -34.27 17.49 -29.35
CA GLN A 789 -34.67 16.41 -28.44
C GLN A 789 -33.47 15.76 -27.73
N CYS A 790 -32.38 15.51 -28.46
CA CYS A 790 -31.15 15.00 -27.87
C CYS A 790 -30.56 16.00 -26.84
N MET A 791 -30.45 17.26 -27.19
CA MET A 791 -29.96 18.32 -26.31
C MET A 791 -30.82 18.49 -25.06
N SER A 792 -32.11 18.31 -25.13
CA SER A 792 -33.02 18.40 -23.98
C SER A 792 -32.77 17.32 -22.92
N THR A 793 -32.13 16.22 -23.25
CA THR A 793 -31.76 15.13 -22.33
C THR A 793 -30.43 15.38 -21.60
N LEU A 794 -29.67 16.38 -22.03
CA LEU A 794 -28.36 16.74 -21.47
C LEU A 794 -28.49 17.83 -20.39
N GLU A 795 -27.57 17.82 -19.46
CA GLU A 795 -27.47 18.90 -18.49
C GLU A 795 -27.15 20.24 -19.19
N PRO A 796 -27.71 21.39 -18.72
CA PRO A 796 -27.48 22.69 -19.32
C PRO A 796 -26.00 23.07 -19.47
N ALA A 797 -25.15 22.67 -18.50
CA ALA A 797 -23.71 22.92 -18.53
C ALA A 797 -23.02 22.16 -19.70
N VAL A 798 -23.49 20.94 -19.98
CA VAL A 798 -22.97 20.13 -21.10
C VAL A 798 -23.34 20.80 -22.44
N VAL A 799 -24.62 21.20 -22.59
CA VAL A 799 -25.08 21.89 -23.79
C VAL A 799 -24.31 23.19 -24.05
N GLN A 800 -24.07 23.96 -22.98
CA GLN A 800 -23.25 25.19 -23.08
C GLN A 800 -21.84 24.91 -23.60
N ARG A 801 -21.21 23.86 -23.08
CA ARG A 801 -19.85 23.47 -23.50
C ARG A 801 -19.80 22.99 -24.96
N LEU A 802 -20.86 22.33 -25.45
CA LEU A 802 -20.96 21.91 -26.85
C LEU A 802 -21.02 23.10 -27.82
N GLY A 803 -21.47 24.27 -27.38
CA GLY A 803 -21.50 25.50 -28.19
C GLY A 803 -20.16 25.85 -28.80
N ARG A 804 -19.04 25.48 -28.16
CA ARG A 804 -17.68 25.69 -28.69
C ARG A 804 -17.38 24.96 -30.00
N TYR A 805 -18.14 23.90 -30.29
CA TYR A 805 -18.02 23.12 -31.53
C TYR A 805 -18.99 23.59 -32.62
N GLY A 806 -19.73 24.69 -32.42
CA GLY A 806 -20.65 25.23 -33.39
C GLY A 806 -21.97 24.49 -33.51
N VAL A 807 -22.38 23.76 -32.47
CA VAL A 807 -23.62 22.96 -32.47
C VAL A 807 -24.61 23.40 -31.40
#